data_1fb37aa14cf68ea747165d6e7dbfd5d3
#
_entry.id   1fb37aa14cf68ea747165d6e7dbfd5d3
#
_cell.length_a   1.000
_cell.length_b   1.000
_cell.length_c   1.000
_cell.angle_alpha   90.00
_cell.angle_beta   90.00
_cell.angle_gamma   90.00
#
_symmetry.space_group_name_H-M   'P 1'
#
loop_
_entity.id
_entity.type
_entity.pdbx_description
1 polymer ?
#
loop_
_entity_poly.entity_id
_entity_poly.type
_entity_poly.pdbx_seq_one_letter_code
_entity_poly.pdbx_strand_id
1 'polypeptide(L)'
;MIPVAEFKQFTEQQPAFKVLKPWWDVLAEYITYAMLMIGVFGCTLQVTQDKIICLPNHTSADVVSQITCQEFTQQSSASNDSDLETTVPPPTATSSPPREMSGLRNNLDLQQYSFINQMCYETALHWYAKYFPYLVVIHTLIFIICGNFWFKFPGTSSKIEHFISILGKCFDSPWTTRALSEVSGESSQEKPNQERSIDRELSKPNFEEGSPATADLPIPDKLVAETSSASALDKKEGEQAKALFEKVKKFRHHVEEGDLLYSMYMRQTVLKVCKFVLITIYNAVLVGKIHFIVPCSVHTEDMTGYNSFCCNHTKAHLFSKLAISYLCFLGVYGLTCFYTLYWLFRRPLKEYSFRSVREETGIGDIPDVKNDFAFVLHLVDQYDSLYSKRFAVFLSEVSESRLRQLNLNHEWPADKLRQKLQHTPEGRLELHLFKLPGLPDTVFEVAEMESLKLEMVNEALIPPLVSKLVRLEELSLLNCTAKVQHASMAYLRDHLRILQVKFDDIKEIPLWIFGLRALEELHLFGWLSQDLSKNPALESLRELKSLKVLTIKSNLSKIPATVADVAGHLQKFSIHNDGTKLLTLNALKRLVLVKELELVRCELERIPHAVFSLTNLQVLDLKENTLHTIEEIISLQHCRKLSVLRLWHNQIAYIPDHIRKLKGLEELSLNRNKILVIPSQLFLCNKLRHLDLSFNEIRELPPEIGVLQLLQYLGLSGNFLEDLPTELFFCQKLKTLKLGQNRLASLSPKVGSLVCLVKLELKGNRMDMLPPEIGNCLSLKRSGLNVESLLFDTLPVDVRDKFKED
;
A
#
# COMPACT_ATOMS: atom_id res chain seq x y z
N MET A 1 -55.64 -18.15 0.56
CA MET A 1 -55.04 -16.79 0.64
C MET A 1 -53.63 -16.93 1.06
N ILE A 2 -52.66 -16.71 0.19
CA ILE A 2 -51.23 -16.63 0.56
C ILE A 2 -51.07 -15.32 1.36
N PRO A 3 -50.46 -15.36 2.57
CA PRO A 3 -50.35 -14.17 3.38
C PRO A 3 -49.53 -13.11 2.61
N VAL A 4 -50.02 -11.90 2.53
CA VAL A 4 -49.38 -10.76 1.86
C VAL A 4 -47.97 -10.51 2.41
N ALA A 5 -47.71 -10.91 3.64
CA ALA A 5 -46.39 -10.82 4.28
C ALA A 5 -45.33 -11.73 3.62
N GLU A 6 -45.68 -12.94 3.19
CA GLU A 6 -44.76 -13.83 2.49
C GLU A 6 -44.48 -13.38 1.07
N PHE A 7 -45.46 -12.75 0.40
CA PHE A 7 -45.23 -12.17 -0.91
C PHE A 7 -44.29 -10.95 -0.86
N LYS A 8 -44.32 -10.20 0.23
CA LYS A 8 -43.39 -9.10 0.49
C LYS A 8 -41.93 -9.57 0.62
N GLN A 9 -41.69 -10.72 1.28
CA GLN A 9 -40.35 -11.32 1.39
C GLN A 9 -39.78 -11.76 0.03
N PHE A 10 -40.63 -12.13 -0.94
CA PHE A 10 -40.19 -12.47 -2.29
C PHE A 10 -39.95 -11.24 -3.18
N THR A 11 -40.55 -10.10 -2.85
CA THR A 11 -40.47 -8.87 -3.65
C THR A 11 -39.57 -7.79 -3.02
N GLU A 12 -39.43 -7.75 -1.69
CA GLU A 12 -38.49 -6.82 -1.05
C GLU A 12 -37.05 -7.30 -1.23
N GLN A 13 -36.41 -6.75 -2.24
CA GLN A 13 -34.96 -6.78 -2.35
C GLN A 13 -34.39 -5.81 -1.32
N GLN A 14 -33.26 -6.20 -0.68
CA GLN A 14 -32.54 -5.27 0.17
C GLN A 14 -32.31 -3.97 -0.59
N PRO A 15 -32.57 -2.79 0.00
CA PRO A 15 -32.47 -1.51 -0.68
C PRO A 15 -31.08 -1.27 -1.32
N ALA A 16 -30.05 -1.94 -0.83
CA ALA A 16 -28.70 -1.92 -1.37
C ALA A 16 -28.60 -2.44 -2.82
N PHE A 17 -29.43 -3.42 -3.25
CA PHE A 17 -29.34 -3.96 -4.60
C PHE A 17 -29.87 -3.01 -5.70
N LYS A 18 -30.58 -1.92 -5.33
CA LYS A 18 -31.09 -0.92 -6.29
C LYS A 18 -29.99 -0.27 -7.12
N VAL A 19 -28.78 -0.14 -6.56
CA VAL A 19 -27.62 0.49 -7.22
C VAL A 19 -27.17 -0.29 -8.46
N LEU A 20 -27.43 -1.60 -8.53
CA LEU A 20 -27.07 -2.45 -9.67
C LEU A 20 -28.21 -2.67 -10.66
N LYS A 21 -29.40 -2.10 -10.40
CA LYS A 21 -30.52 -2.20 -11.32
C LYS A 21 -30.57 -0.99 -12.24
N PRO A 22 -30.30 -1.15 -13.54
CA PRO A 22 -30.46 -0.06 -14.50
C PRO A 22 -31.95 0.28 -14.64
N TRP A 23 -32.23 1.51 -15.08
CA TRP A 23 -33.58 2.06 -15.17
C TRP A 23 -34.55 1.19 -15.99
N TRP A 24 -34.05 0.52 -17.03
CA TRP A 24 -34.89 -0.37 -17.87
C TRP A 24 -35.36 -1.65 -17.15
N ASP A 25 -34.52 -2.21 -16.26
CA ASP A 25 -34.91 -3.37 -15.44
C ASP A 25 -35.93 -2.95 -14.39
N VAL A 26 -35.79 -1.75 -13.81
CA VAL A 26 -36.80 -1.17 -12.90
C VAL A 26 -38.12 -0.92 -13.62
N LEU A 27 -38.09 -0.34 -14.83
CA LEU A 27 -39.27 -0.10 -15.63
C LEU A 27 -39.97 -1.41 -16.02
N ALA A 28 -39.20 -2.43 -16.43
CA ALA A 28 -39.73 -3.76 -16.74
C ALA A 28 -40.42 -4.39 -15.52
N GLU A 29 -39.91 -4.17 -14.32
CA GLU A 29 -40.49 -4.66 -13.07
C GLU A 29 -41.86 -3.98 -12.80
N TYR A 30 -41.99 -2.66 -12.95
CA TYR A 30 -43.25 -1.96 -12.81
C TYR A 30 -44.29 -2.42 -13.85
N ILE A 31 -43.86 -2.64 -15.10
CA ILE A 31 -44.76 -3.15 -16.16
C ILE A 31 -45.24 -4.56 -15.79
N THR A 32 -44.38 -5.43 -15.24
CA THR A 32 -44.82 -6.78 -14.83
C THR A 32 -45.82 -6.72 -13.68
N TYR A 33 -45.68 -5.80 -12.72
CA TYR A 33 -46.70 -5.59 -11.69
C TYR A 33 -48.02 -5.09 -12.27
N ALA A 34 -48.02 -4.19 -13.24
CA ALA A 34 -49.23 -3.73 -13.93
C ALA A 34 -49.93 -4.89 -14.66
N MET A 35 -49.16 -5.74 -15.36
CA MET A 35 -49.69 -6.96 -15.99
C MET A 35 -50.25 -7.95 -14.97
N LEU A 36 -49.62 -8.09 -13.80
CA LEU A 36 -50.14 -8.93 -12.72
C LEU A 36 -51.48 -8.41 -12.20
N MET A 37 -51.63 -7.09 -12.05
CA MET A 37 -52.90 -6.49 -11.62
C MET A 37 -54.01 -6.75 -12.62
N ILE A 38 -53.75 -6.69 -13.93
CA ILE A 38 -54.70 -7.05 -14.98
C ILE A 38 -55.14 -8.52 -14.84
N GLY A 39 -54.18 -9.42 -14.64
CA GLY A 39 -54.44 -10.85 -14.43
C GLY A 39 -55.28 -11.12 -13.19
N VAL A 40 -54.92 -10.53 -12.04
CA VAL A 40 -55.69 -10.70 -10.79
C VAL A 40 -57.09 -10.14 -10.91
N PHE A 41 -57.26 -8.94 -11.51
CA PHE A 41 -58.56 -8.35 -11.77
C PHE A 41 -59.40 -9.23 -12.70
N GLY A 42 -58.81 -9.75 -13.79
CA GLY A 42 -59.46 -10.69 -14.68
C GLY A 42 -59.92 -11.99 -13.98
N CYS A 43 -59.05 -12.57 -13.14
CA CYS A 43 -59.40 -13.76 -12.37
C CYS A 43 -60.57 -13.53 -11.38
N THR A 44 -60.59 -12.39 -10.69
CA THR A 44 -61.69 -12.06 -9.78
C THR A 44 -63.01 -11.89 -10.52
N LEU A 45 -62.98 -11.23 -11.68
CA LEU A 45 -64.19 -11.12 -12.53
C LEU A 45 -64.64 -12.46 -13.04
N GLN A 46 -63.78 -13.35 -13.45
CA GLN A 46 -64.09 -14.66 -13.96
C GLN A 46 -64.74 -15.51 -12.87
N VAL A 47 -64.22 -15.56 -11.69
CA VAL A 47 -64.81 -16.36 -10.61
C VAL A 47 -66.09 -15.82 -10.09
N THR A 48 -66.30 -14.50 -10.08
CA THR A 48 -67.42 -13.87 -9.47
C THR A 48 -68.57 -13.59 -10.43
N GLN A 49 -68.31 -13.29 -11.69
CA GLN A 49 -69.32 -12.69 -12.63
C GLN A 49 -69.34 -13.32 -14.03
N ASP A 50 -68.38 -14.20 -14.38
CA ASP A 50 -68.31 -14.76 -15.70
C ASP A 50 -69.41 -15.80 -15.88
N LYS A 51 -70.29 -15.56 -16.83
CA LYS A 51 -71.45 -16.43 -17.14
C LYS A 51 -71.75 -16.36 -18.62
N ILE A 52 -72.23 -17.44 -19.15
CA ILE A 52 -72.75 -17.54 -20.47
C ILE A 52 -74.28 -17.62 -20.36
N ILE A 53 -74.98 -16.93 -21.25
CA ILE A 53 -76.41 -16.91 -21.32
C ILE A 53 -76.79 -17.49 -22.66
N CYS A 54 -77.46 -18.63 -22.69
CA CYS A 54 -77.80 -19.37 -23.88
C CYS A 54 -79.30 -19.26 -24.20
N LEU A 55 -79.59 -18.92 -25.40
CA LEU A 55 -81.02 -18.89 -25.93
C LEU A 55 -81.15 -20.03 -26.93
N PRO A 56 -82.29 -20.79 -26.90
CA PRO A 56 -82.57 -21.85 -27.87
C PRO A 56 -82.71 -21.27 -29.26
N ASN A 57 -82.13 -21.91 -30.23
CA ASN A 57 -82.25 -21.54 -31.61
C ASN A 57 -83.47 -22.34 -32.22
N HIS A 58 -84.53 -21.63 -32.57
CA HIS A 58 -85.77 -22.21 -33.20
C HIS A 58 -85.50 -22.41 -34.69
N THR A 59 -85.08 -23.54 -35.11
CA THR A 59 -85.07 -23.93 -36.51
C THR A 59 -86.33 -24.71 -36.74
N SER A 60 -87.34 -24.03 -37.23
CA SER A 60 -88.43 -24.71 -37.90
C SER A 60 -87.89 -25.33 -39.19
N ALA A 61 -88.05 -26.64 -39.32
CA ALA A 61 -87.73 -27.42 -40.47
C ALA A 61 -88.55 -27.01 -41.69
N ASP A 62 -88.22 -25.91 -42.30
CA ASP A 62 -88.52 -25.60 -43.71
C ASP A 62 -87.91 -24.23 -44.03
N VAL A 63 -87.08 -24.21 -45.07
CA VAL A 63 -86.42 -23.06 -45.69
C VAL A 63 -85.05 -22.72 -45.16
N VAL A 64 -84.11 -23.08 -45.93
CA VAL A 64 -82.78 -22.67 -46.01
C VAL A 64 -82.54 -21.15 -45.79
N SER A 65 -82.28 -20.74 -44.64
CA SER A 65 -81.42 -19.56 -44.39
C SER A 65 -80.72 -19.79 -43.05
N GLN A 66 -79.41 -20.07 -43.11
CA GLN A 66 -78.57 -19.97 -41.99
C GLN A 66 -78.62 -18.52 -41.46
N ILE A 67 -79.57 -18.27 -40.55
CA ILE A 67 -79.42 -17.12 -39.64
C ILE A 67 -78.24 -17.51 -38.72
N THR A 68 -77.10 -17.20 -39.18
CA THR A 68 -75.93 -17.33 -38.39
C THR A 68 -76.09 -16.45 -37.18
N CYS A 69 -75.64 -16.91 -36.00
CA CYS A 69 -75.59 -16.09 -34.78
C CYS A 69 -74.89 -14.71 -34.98
N GLN A 70 -74.46 -14.42 -36.19
CA GLN A 70 -73.80 -13.15 -36.62
C GLN A 70 -74.79 -12.03 -36.95
N GLU A 71 -76.08 -12.35 -37.37
CA GLU A 71 -77.05 -11.27 -37.73
C GLU A 71 -77.59 -10.51 -36.52
N PHE A 72 -77.52 -11.08 -35.31
CA PHE A 72 -77.86 -10.35 -34.08
C PHE A 72 -76.82 -9.21 -33.76
N THR A 73 -75.65 -9.22 -34.35
CA THR A 73 -74.63 -8.19 -34.12
C THR A 73 -74.83 -6.96 -34.97
N GLN A 74 -75.45 -7.10 -36.16
CA GLN A 74 -75.64 -5.95 -37.04
C GLN A 74 -76.82 -5.06 -36.62
N GLN A 75 -77.81 -5.57 -35.89
CA GLN A 75 -78.93 -4.76 -35.39
C GLN A 75 -78.63 -3.93 -34.15
N SER A 76 -77.55 -4.30 -33.34
CA SER A 76 -77.15 -3.52 -32.18
C SER A 76 -76.05 -2.45 -32.46
N SER A 77 -75.51 -2.46 -33.67
CA SER A 77 -74.55 -1.42 -34.11
C SER A 77 -75.13 -0.32 -34.94
N ALA A 78 -76.45 -0.42 -35.33
CA ALA A 78 -77.16 0.56 -36.13
C ALA A 78 -77.89 1.63 -35.31
N SER A 79 -77.75 1.73 -34.03
CA SER A 79 -78.48 2.69 -33.19
C SER A 79 -77.57 3.82 -32.59
N ASN A 80 -76.40 4.04 -33.14
CA ASN A 80 -75.57 5.21 -32.73
C ASN A 80 -74.85 5.81 -33.96
N ASP A 81 -75.67 6.46 -34.85
CA ASP A 81 -75.22 7.61 -35.67
C ASP A 81 -76.45 8.24 -36.31
N SER A 82 -77.05 9.15 -35.63
CA SER A 82 -77.95 10.12 -36.17
C SER A 82 -77.25 11.47 -36.16
N ASP A 83 -77.06 11.99 -37.30
CA ASP A 83 -77.24 13.37 -37.67
C ASP A 83 -76.50 13.68 -38.98
N LEU A 84 -77.25 13.80 -40.10
CA LEU A 84 -77.37 14.97 -40.99
C LEU A 84 -78.31 14.76 -42.17
N GLU A 85 -79.22 15.59 -42.19
CA GLU A 85 -80.18 16.11 -43.24
C GLU A 85 -80.02 15.69 -44.68
N THR A 86 -81.13 15.41 -45.27
CA THR A 86 -82.00 16.13 -46.29
C THR A 86 -82.51 15.30 -47.46
N THR A 87 -83.80 15.51 -47.67
CA THR A 87 -84.64 15.51 -48.86
C THR A 87 -85.40 14.26 -49.23
N VAL A 88 -86.72 14.47 -49.11
CA VAL A 88 -87.91 13.78 -49.60
C VAL A 88 -88.02 13.96 -51.14
N PRO A 89 -88.76 13.13 -51.98
CA PRO A 89 -90.15 12.81 -51.79
C PRO A 89 -90.65 11.44 -52.32
N PRO A 90 -92.04 11.27 -52.39
CA PRO A 90 -92.78 10.08 -51.95
C PRO A 90 -93.44 9.32 -53.10
N PRO A 91 -94.62 8.66 -53.01
CA PRO A 91 -94.92 7.43 -52.22
C PRO A 91 -95.48 6.30 -53.12
N THR A 92 -95.56 5.14 -52.65
CA THR A 92 -96.73 4.27 -52.96
C THR A 92 -96.94 3.20 -51.88
N ALA A 93 -98.13 3.19 -51.41
CA ALA A 93 -98.68 2.33 -50.42
C ALA A 93 -98.79 0.87 -50.85
N THR A 94 -98.45 -0.04 -49.97
CA THR A 94 -99.24 -1.24 -49.75
C THR A 94 -99.07 -1.68 -48.30
N SER A 95 -100.15 -1.60 -47.58
CA SER A 95 -100.37 -1.99 -46.18
C SER A 95 -100.26 -3.48 -45.98
N SER A 96 -99.34 -3.83 -45.13
CA SER A 96 -99.43 -5.08 -44.35
C SER A 96 -99.32 -4.74 -42.88
N PRO A 97 -100.09 -5.31 -41.96
CA PRO A 97 -100.10 -4.89 -40.57
C PRO A 97 -98.83 -5.26 -39.79
N PRO A 98 -98.52 -4.47 -38.75
CA PRO A 98 -97.34 -4.75 -37.93
C PRO A 98 -97.51 -6.13 -37.30
N ARG A 99 -96.62 -7.04 -37.61
CA ARG A 99 -96.46 -8.27 -36.80
C ARG A 99 -96.07 -7.84 -35.43
N GLU A 100 -96.99 -8.00 -34.47
CA GLU A 100 -96.67 -8.05 -33.06
C GLU A 100 -95.57 -9.10 -32.88
N MET A 101 -94.44 -8.70 -32.43
CA MET A 101 -93.40 -9.62 -31.91
C MET A 101 -93.96 -10.19 -30.59
N SER A 102 -94.76 -11.26 -30.69
CA SER A 102 -95.09 -12.08 -29.54
C SER A 102 -93.80 -12.56 -28.98
N GLY A 103 -93.43 -12.13 -27.75
CA GLY A 103 -92.19 -12.55 -27.07
C GLY A 103 -92.14 -14.06 -27.10
N LEU A 104 -91.15 -14.59 -27.76
CA LEU A 104 -90.75 -16.01 -27.69
C LEU A 104 -90.46 -16.39 -26.22
N ARG A 105 -91.43 -16.98 -25.53
CA ARG A 105 -91.26 -17.55 -24.22
C ARG A 105 -90.55 -18.88 -24.35
N ASN A 106 -89.34 -18.97 -23.73
CA ASN A 106 -88.68 -20.24 -23.54
C ASN A 106 -89.48 -21.11 -22.59
N ASN A 107 -89.77 -22.31 -23.00
CA ASN A 107 -90.45 -23.34 -22.15
C ASN A 107 -89.43 -24.06 -21.23
N LEU A 108 -88.25 -23.50 -21.02
CA LEU A 108 -87.21 -24.12 -20.19
C LEU A 108 -87.37 -23.74 -18.71
N ASP A 109 -87.34 -24.72 -17.84
CA ASP A 109 -87.27 -24.50 -16.40
C ASP A 109 -85.90 -23.85 -16.01
N LEU A 110 -85.88 -23.13 -14.86
CA LEU A 110 -84.68 -22.51 -14.35
C LEU A 110 -83.53 -23.48 -14.19
N GLN A 111 -83.72 -24.70 -13.79
CA GLN A 111 -82.75 -25.76 -13.64
C GLN A 111 -82.21 -26.21 -15.01
N GLN A 112 -83.02 -26.45 -15.96
CA GLN A 112 -82.63 -26.77 -17.34
C GLN A 112 -81.83 -25.67 -17.97
N TYR A 113 -82.28 -24.41 -17.78
CA TYR A 113 -81.53 -23.25 -18.24
C TYR A 113 -80.16 -23.13 -17.60
N SER A 114 -80.04 -23.37 -16.28
CA SER A 114 -78.79 -23.39 -15.59
C SER A 114 -77.88 -24.50 -16.09
N PHE A 115 -78.42 -25.68 -16.33
CA PHE A 115 -77.65 -26.83 -16.83
C PHE A 115 -77.08 -26.57 -18.25
N ILE A 116 -77.94 -26.00 -19.18
CA ILE A 116 -77.47 -25.66 -20.52
C ILE A 116 -76.40 -24.60 -20.50
N ASN A 117 -76.59 -23.55 -19.70
CA ASN A 117 -75.48 -22.52 -19.55
C ASN A 117 -74.20 -23.12 -19.08
N GLN A 118 -74.26 -24.05 -18.13
CA GLN A 118 -73.01 -24.69 -17.61
C GLN A 118 -72.37 -25.59 -18.67
N MET A 119 -73.22 -26.43 -19.34
CA MET A 119 -72.72 -27.34 -20.38
C MET A 119 -72.16 -26.57 -21.58
N CYS A 120 -72.84 -25.53 -22.04
CA CYS A 120 -72.33 -24.68 -23.12
C CYS A 120 -71.13 -23.88 -22.72
N TYR A 121 -71.03 -23.45 -21.46
CA TYR A 121 -69.76 -22.83 -20.94
C TYR A 121 -68.60 -23.78 -21.04
N GLU A 122 -68.76 -25.05 -20.73
CA GLU A 122 -67.68 -26.02 -20.79
C GLU A 122 -67.38 -26.53 -22.20
N THR A 123 -68.35 -26.74 -23.06
CA THR A 123 -68.20 -27.36 -24.38
C THR A 123 -67.96 -26.37 -25.51
N ALA A 124 -68.70 -25.26 -25.56
CA ALA A 124 -68.71 -24.36 -26.70
C ALA A 124 -67.73 -23.24 -26.59
N LEU A 125 -67.38 -22.77 -25.35
CA LEU A 125 -66.47 -21.68 -25.16
C LEU A 125 -65.03 -22.13 -25.38
N HIS A 126 -64.25 -21.42 -26.19
CA HIS A 126 -62.87 -21.74 -26.45
C HIS A 126 -62.06 -21.72 -25.16
N TRP A 127 -61.19 -22.70 -24.96
CA TRP A 127 -60.39 -22.86 -23.73
C TRP A 127 -59.58 -21.59 -23.37
N TYR A 128 -59.08 -20.85 -24.36
CA TYR A 128 -58.35 -19.61 -24.12
C TYR A 128 -59.23 -18.53 -23.47
N ALA A 129 -60.50 -18.40 -23.90
CA ALA A 129 -61.42 -17.44 -23.29
C ALA A 129 -61.79 -17.79 -21.86
N LYS A 130 -61.81 -19.12 -21.50
CA LYS A 130 -62.07 -19.61 -20.14
C LYS A 130 -60.86 -19.35 -19.21
N TYR A 131 -59.64 -19.56 -19.70
CA TYR A 131 -58.43 -19.56 -18.86
C TYR A 131 -57.54 -18.35 -19.07
N PHE A 132 -57.86 -17.39 -19.92
CA PHE A 132 -57.10 -16.22 -20.24
C PHE A 132 -56.58 -15.46 -19.02
N PRO A 133 -57.40 -15.09 -18.00
CA PRO A 133 -56.93 -14.39 -16.83
C PRO A 133 -55.91 -15.19 -16.01
N TYR A 134 -56.13 -16.48 -15.87
CA TYR A 134 -55.17 -17.36 -15.17
C TYR A 134 -53.81 -17.47 -15.92
N LEU A 135 -53.91 -17.54 -17.25
CA LEU A 135 -52.72 -17.55 -18.10
C LEU A 135 -51.90 -16.26 -17.97
N VAL A 136 -52.59 -15.11 -17.91
CA VAL A 136 -51.93 -13.80 -17.67
C VAL A 136 -51.20 -13.81 -16.33
N VAL A 137 -51.80 -14.31 -15.25
CA VAL A 137 -51.14 -14.44 -13.94
C VAL A 137 -49.92 -15.36 -14.02
N ILE A 138 -50.05 -16.53 -14.64
CA ILE A 138 -48.95 -17.49 -14.79
C ILE A 138 -47.82 -16.87 -15.60
N HIS A 139 -48.08 -16.25 -16.73
CA HIS A 139 -47.08 -15.60 -17.57
C HIS A 139 -46.35 -14.50 -16.82
N THR A 140 -47.09 -13.66 -16.08
CA THR A 140 -46.49 -12.57 -15.31
C THR A 140 -45.64 -13.07 -14.14
N LEU A 141 -46.04 -14.12 -13.43
CA LEU A 141 -45.24 -14.78 -12.42
C LEU A 141 -43.93 -15.35 -13.00
N ILE A 142 -43.99 -15.97 -14.19
CA ILE A 142 -42.82 -16.43 -14.92
C ILE A 142 -41.88 -15.26 -15.25
N PHE A 143 -42.41 -14.08 -15.65
CA PHE A 143 -41.57 -12.90 -15.88
C PHE A 143 -40.93 -12.39 -14.62
N ILE A 144 -41.66 -12.33 -13.50
CA ILE A 144 -41.12 -11.89 -12.19
C ILE A 144 -40.00 -12.81 -11.72
N ILE A 145 -40.21 -14.13 -11.76
CA ILE A 145 -39.19 -15.12 -11.33
C ILE A 145 -37.92 -14.99 -12.17
N CYS A 146 -38.07 -14.91 -13.50
CA CYS A 146 -36.96 -14.83 -14.42
C CYS A 146 -36.29 -13.45 -14.41
N GLY A 147 -37.05 -12.39 -14.05
CA GLY A 147 -36.53 -11.02 -13.95
C GLY A 147 -35.40 -10.84 -12.95
N ASN A 148 -35.45 -11.58 -11.86
CA ASN A 148 -34.51 -11.44 -10.73
C ASN A 148 -33.59 -12.66 -10.53
N PHE A 149 -33.50 -13.54 -11.51
CA PHE A 149 -32.79 -14.81 -11.37
C PHE A 149 -31.28 -14.64 -11.08
N TRP A 150 -30.63 -13.73 -11.78
CA TRP A 150 -29.17 -13.51 -11.62
C TRP A 150 -28.75 -12.98 -10.24
N PHE A 151 -29.67 -12.23 -9.55
CA PHE A 151 -29.41 -11.80 -8.17
C PHE A 151 -29.53 -12.93 -7.15
N LYS A 152 -30.34 -13.95 -7.45
CA LYS A 152 -30.64 -15.05 -6.52
C LYS A 152 -29.80 -16.31 -6.79
N PHE A 153 -29.06 -16.35 -7.88
CA PHE A 153 -28.20 -17.49 -8.20
C PHE A 153 -27.02 -17.54 -7.21
N PRO A 154 -26.74 -18.67 -6.53
CA PRO A 154 -25.75 -18.72 -5.45
C PRO A 154 -24.35 -18.21 -5.83
N GLY A 155 -23.90 -18.54 -7.06
CA GLY A 155 -22.57 -18.12 -7.54
C GLY A 155 -22.45 -16.63 -7.85
N THR A 156 -23.54 -15.93 -8.13
CA THR A 156 -23.57 -14.49 -8.43
C THR A 156 -23.97 -13.67 -7.21
N SER A 157 -24.92 -14.16 -6.41
CA SER A 157 -25.45 -13.46 -5.23
C SER A 157 -24.37 -13.05 -4.25
N SER A 158 -23.46 -13.96 -3.88
CA SER A 158 -22.41 -13.66 -2.89
C SER A 158 -21.39 -12.63 -3.43
N LYS A 159 -21.04 -12.71 -4.72
CA LYS A 159 -20.15 -11.73 -5.37
C LYS A 159 -20.79 -10.33 -5.42
N ILE A 160 -22.06 -10.28 -5.79
CA ILE A 160 -22.84 -9.04 -5.86
C ILE A 160 -22.97 -8.41 -4.47
N GLU A 161 -23.35 -9.19 -3.45
CA GLU A 161 -23.50 -8.71 -2.08
C GLU A 161 -22.19 -8.17 -1.53
N HIS A 162 -21.09 -8.89 -1.78
CA HIS A 162 -19.76 -8.44 -1.38
C HIS A 162 -19.38 -7.14 -2.08
N PHE A 163 -19.62 -7.03 -3.39
CA PHE A 163 -19.39 -5.81 -4.16
C PHE A 163 -20.17 -4.61 -3.61
N ILE A 164 -21.47 -4.78 -3.39
CA ILE A 164 -22.34 -3.70 -2.86
C ILE A 164 -21.88 -3.25 -1.48
N SER A 165 -21.50 -4.20 -0.62
CA SER A 165 -20.96 -3.88 0.70
C SER A 165 -19.68 -3.06 0.62
N ILE A 166 -18.78 -3.37 -0.32
CA ILE A 166 -17.56 -2.58 -0.55
C ILE A 166 -17.91 -1.21 -1.14
N LEU A 167 -18.75 -1.18 -2.17
CA LEU A 167 -19.15 0.05 -2.86
C LEU A 167 -19.79 1.08 -1.92
N GLY A 168 -20.70 0.63 -1.05
CA GLY A 168 -21.30 1.48 -0.03
C GLY A 168 -20.29 2.06 0.94
N LYS A 169 -19.36 1.23 1.43
CA LYS A 169 -18.29 1.69 2.31
C LYS A 169 -17.31 2.65 1.62
N CYS A 170 -17.04 2.46 0.33
CA CYS A 170 -16.24 3.40 -0.45
C CYS A 170 -16.96 4.73 -0.64
N PHE A 171 -18.29 4.68 -0.83
CA PHE A 171 -19.10 5.89 -0.98
C PHE A 171 -19.18 6.70 0.30
N ASP A 172 -19.36 6.05 1.45
CA ASP A 172 -19.51 6.68 2.76
C ASP A 172 -18.16 7.08 3.41
N SER A 173 -17.04 6.65 2.83
CA SER A 173 -15.72 6.91 3.40
C SER A 173 -15.36 8.39 3.36
N PRO A 174 -14.97 9.02 4.48
CA PRO A 174 -14.51 10.40 4.52
C PRO A 174 -13.27 10.64 3.65
N TRP A 175 -12.45 9.59 3.48
CA TRP A 175 -11.25 9.61 2.64
C TRP A 175 -11.56 9.99 1.19
N THR A 176 -12.65 9.48 0.61
CA THR A 176 -13.02 9.79 -0.79
C THR A 176 -13.33 11.26 -1.00
N THR A 177 -14.05 11.87 -0.05
CA THR A 177 -14.36 13.29 -0.12
C THR A 177 -13.09 14.14 -0.06
N ARG A 178 -12.19 13.78 0.84
CA ARG A 178 -10.90 14.47 1.00
C ARG A 178 -10.00 14.29 -0.22
N ALA A 179 -9.80 13.06 -0.70
CA ALA A 179 -8.97 12.78 -1.86
C ALA A 179 -9.45 13.50 -3.14
N LEU A 180 -10.76 13.66 -3.30
CA LEU A 180 -11.34 14.38 -4.43
C LEU A 180 -11.25 15.91 -4.26
N SER A 181 -11.30 16.44 -3.03
CA SER A 181 -11.20 17.88 -2.77
C SER A 181 -9.77 18.41 -2.83
N GLU A 182 -8.79 17.66 -2.35
CA GLU A 182 -7.37 18.05 -2.37
C GLU A 182 -6.83 18.18 -3.81
N VAL A 183 -7.23 17.28 -4.70
CA VAL A 183 -6.80 17.32 -6.11
C VAL A 183 -7.42 18.50 -6.86
N SER A 184 -8.64 18.90 -6.53
CA SER A 184 -9.28 20.09 -7.12
C SER A 184 -8.53 21.40 -6.76
N GLY A 185 -7.85 21.41 -5.61
CA GLY A 185 -7.05 22.56 -5.15
C GLY A 185 -5.69 22.68 -5.85
N GLU A 186 -5.01 21.56 -6.11
CA GLU A 186 -3.68 21.53 -6.75
C GLU A 186 -3.73 21.86 -8.26
N SER A 187 -4.81 21.51 -8.95
CA SER A 187 -4.97 21.80 -10.38
C SER A 187 -5.14 23.29 -10.70
N SER A 188 -5.34 24.12 -9.68
CA SER A 188 -5.47 25.59 -9.83
C SER A 188 -4.13 26.33 -9.77
N GLN A 189 -3.03 25.67 -9.38
CA GLN A 189 -1.72 26.32 -9.20
C GLN A 189 -0.64 25.95 -10.23
N GLU A 190 -0.86 24.95 -11.08
CA GLU A 190 0.11 24.58 -12.12
C GLU A 190 -0.48 24.66 -13.52
N LYS A 191 -0.56 25.90 -14.06
CA LYS A 191 -0.52 26.11 -15.51
C LYS A 191 0.86 26.69 -15.84
N PRO A 192 1.79 25.93 -16.44
CA PRO A 192 2.98 26.50 -17.02
C PRO A 192 2.58 27.36 -18.23
N ASN A 193 3.01 28.60 -18.22
CA ASN A 193 3.00 29.47 -19.38
C ASN A 193 3.72 28.79 -20.55
N GLN A 194 2.98 28.26 -21.50
CA GLN A 194 3.49 27.82 -22.78
C GLN A 194 3.29 28.95 -23.78
N GLU A 195 4.40 29.50 -24.19
CA GLU A 195 4.71 30.29 -25.36
C GLU A 195 3.56 30.60 -26.34
N ARG A 196 3.30 31.92 -26.47
CA ARG A 196 2.90 32.54 -27.73
C ARG A 196 3.82 33.68 -28.02
N SER A 197 4.83 33.38 -28.81
CA SER A 197 5.53 34.36 -29.66
C SER A 197 4.57 34.90 -30.69
N ILE A 198 4.31 36.21 -30.69
CA ILE A 198 3.99 37.01 -31.88
C ILE A 198 4.46 38.43 -31.60
N ASP A 199 5.35 38.83 -32.46
CA ASP A 199 5.88 40.18 -32.63
C ASP A 199 4.83 41.30 -32.57
N ARG A 200 5.16 42.41 -31.98
CA ARG A 200 5.03 43.76 -32.57
C ARG A 200 5.72 44.83 -31.73
N GLU A 201 6.46 45.56 -32.47
CA GLU A 201 7.30 46.73 -32.20
C GLU A 201 6.73 47.90 -31.39
N LEU A 202 7.69 48.60 -30.81
CA LEU A 202 7.85 50.08 -30.64
C LEU A 202 6.77 50.88 -29.91
N SER A 203 7.11 51.42 -28.77
CA SER A 203 7.38 52.83 -28.54
C SER A 203 7.53 53.16 -27.05
N LYS A 204 8.71 53.66 -26.68
CA LYS A 204 8.93 54.55 -25.51
C LYS A 204 8.42 55.98 -25.90
N PRO A 205 8.16 56.92 -24.98
CA PRO A 205 9.10 57.31 -23.93
C PRO A 205 8.51 57.94 -22.63
N ASN A 206 9.43 57.99 -21.66
CA ASN A 206 9.76 59.10 -20.74
C ASN A 206 8.92 59.45 -19.51
N PHE A 207 9.66 59.43 -18.39
CA PHE A 207 9.83 60.40 -17.28
C PHE A 207 8.61 60.79 -16.44
N GLU A 208 8.63 60.56 -15.12
CA GLU A 208 9.16 61.50 -14.12
C GLU A 208 9.17 60.99 -12.68
N GLU A 209 10.13 61.45 -11.93
CA GLU A 209 10.44 61.23 -10.52
C GLU A 209 9.34 61.69 -9.56
N GLY A 210 9.34 61.10 -8.37
CA GLY A 210 8.66 61.63 -7.22
C GLY A 210 8.52 60.69 -6.04
N SER A 211 9.53 60.64 -5.18
CA SER A 211 9.44 60.15 -3.77
C SER A 211 9.18 61.35 -2.85
N PRO A 212 8.89 61.25 -1.55
CA PRO A 212 8.37 60.16 -0.69
C PRO A 212 7.22 60.65 0.24
N ALA A 213 6.49 59.73 0.88
CA ALA A 213 6.04 59.94 2.27
C ALA A 213 5.28 58.73 2.83
N THR A 214 5.75 58.28 3.92
CA THR A 214 5.22 57.47 5.02
C THR A 214 3.71 57.57 5.25
N ALA A 215 3.07 56.42 5.41
CA ALA A 215 2.00 56.25 6.40
C ALA A 215 1.78 54.73 6.68
N ASP A 216 2.04 54.35 7.91
CA ASP A 216 1.64 53.10 8.55
C ASP A 216 0.12 52.93 8.55
N LEU A 217 -0.36 51.77 8.11
CA LEU A 217 -1.67 51.28 8.48
C LEU A 217 -1.59 49.74 8.68
N PRO A 218 -2.16 49.20 9.77
CA PRO A 218 -1.98 47.81 10.16
C PRO A 218 -2.82 46.88 9.29
N ILE A 219 -2.18 45.86 8.78
CA ILE A 219 -2.82 44.68 8.12
C ILE A 219 -3.53 43.89 9.22
N PRO A 220 -4.82 43.60 9.10
CA PRO A 220 -5.51 42.77 10.09
C PRO A 220 -5.07 41.31 10.00
N ASP A 221 -4.58 40.77 11.10
CA ASP A 221 -4.20 39.41 11.42
C ASP A 221 -5.36 38.38 11.36
N LYS A 222 -6.24 38.48 10.37
CA LYS A 222 -7.39 37.57 10.26
C LYS A 222 -7.46 36.73 9.00
N LEU A 223 -6.42 36.72 8.16
CA LEU A 223 -6.44 35.91 6.93
C LEU A 223 -5.44 34.72 6.92
N VAL A 224 -4.75 34.46 8.03
CA VAL A 224 -3.83 33.32 8.16
C VAL A 224 -4.41 32.18 9.00
N ALA A 225 -5.60 32.35 9.58
CA ALA A 225 -6.21 31.35 10.48
C ALA A 225 -7.30 30.47 9.84
N GLU A 226 -7.60 30.60 8.55
CA GLU A 226 -8.67 29.82 7.91
C GLU A 226 -8.19 28.71 6.95
N THR A 227 -6.89 28.48 6.80
CA THR A 227 -6.35 27.38 5.99
C THR A 227 -5.91 26.14 6.78
N SER A 228 -6.15 26.10 8.09
CA SER A 228 -5.77 24.97 8.96
C SER A 228 -6.92 24.15 9.54
N SER A 229 -8.14 24.29 9.05
CA SER A 229 -9.27 23.45 9.47
C SER A 229 -9.73 22.46 8.38
N ALA A 230 -8.81 21.92 7.57
CA ALA A 230 -9.05 20.67 6.90
C ALA A 230 -9.09 19.60 8.02
N SER A 231 -10.30 19.14 8.37
CA SER A 231 -10.56 18.19 9.45
C SER A 231 -9.53 17.08 9.44
N ALA A 232 -8.72 17.02 10.48
CA ALA A 232 -7.74 15.95 10.64
C ALA A 232 -8.50 14.62 10.54
N LEU A 233 -8.07 13.75 9.61
CA LEU A 233 -8.64 12.41 9.49
C LEU A 233 -8.43 11.70 10.82
N ASP A 234 -9.49 11.26 11.49
CA ASP A 234 -9.36 10.55 12.75
C ASP A 234 -8.58 9.24 12.53
N LYS A 235 -7.74 8.84 13.48
CA LYS A 235 -6.96 7.61 13.41
C LYS A 235 -7.80 6.39 13.03
N LYS A 236 -9.01 6.31 13.60
CA LYS A 236 -9.96 5.22 13.32
C LYS A 236 -10.45 5.24 11.86
N GLU A 237 -10.70 6.40 11.31
CA GLU A 237 -11.11 6.57 9.91
C GLU A 237 -9.98 6.20 8.95
N GLY A 238 -8.74 6.57 9.29
CA GLY A 238 -7.55 6.19 8.52
C GLY A 238 -7.31 4.68 8.49
N GLU A 239 -7.48 3.98 9.61
CA GLU A 239 -7.39 2.51 9.68
C GLU A 239 -8.52 1.82 8.90
N GLN A 240 -9.74 2.37 8.96
CA GLN A 240 -10.88 1.87 8.18
C GLN A 240 -10.66 2.03 6.66
N ALA A 241 -10.15 3.18 6.24
CA ALA A 241 -9.84 3.44 4.84
C ALA A 241 -8.73 2.49 4.34
N LYS A 242 -7.68 2.25 5.13
CA LYS A 242 -6.62 1.27 4.79
C LYS A 242 -7.18 -0.14 4.61
N ALA A 243 -8.03 -0.59 5.55
CA ALA A 243 -8.68 -1.90 5.44
C ALA A 243 -9.59 -1.99 4.19
N LEU A 244 -10.13 -0.86 3.73
CA LEU A 244 -10.97 -0.78 2.55
C LEU A 244 -10.13 -0.90 1.27
N PHE A 245 -8.96 -0.26 1.17
CA PHE A 245 -8.00 -0.45 0.06
C PHE A 245 -7.63 -1.92 -0.12
N GLU A 246 -7.29 -2.62 0.97
CA GLU A 246 -6.96 -4.04 0.91
C GLU A 246 -8.14 -4.89 0.43
N LYS A 247 -9.36 -4.58 0.88
CA LYS A 247 -10.58 -5.29 0.44
C LYS A 247 -10.86 -5.07 -1.04
N VAL A 248 -10.74 -3.83 -1.52
CA VAL A 248 -10.93 -3.48 -2.94
C VAL A 248 -9.90 -4.18 -3.81
N LYS A 249 -8.64 -4.21 -3.41
CA LYS A 249 -7.56 -4.89 -4.14
C LYS A 249 -7.78 -6.40 -4.25
N LYS A 250 -8.16 -7.05 -3.14
CA LYS A 250 -8.48 -8.48 -3.11
C LYS A 250 -9.72 -8.79 -3.95
N PHE A 251 -10.75 -7.94 -3.86
CA PHE A 251 -11.97 -8.09 -4.64
C PHE A 251 -11.70 -7.93 -6.14
N ARG A 252 -10.94 -6.91 -6.53
CA ARG A 252 -10.53 -6.69 -7.90
C ARG A 252 -9.87 -7.93 -8.49
N HIS A 253 -8.83 -8.46 -7.84
CA HIS A 253 -8.11 -9.64 -8.30
C HIS A 253 -9.02 -10.84 -8.52
N HIS A 254 -9.95 -11.08 -7.59
CA HIS A 254 -10.86 -12.23 -7.66
C HIS A 254 -11.97 -12.08 -8.72
N VAL A 255 -12.41 -10.87 -9.04
CA VAL A 255 -13.55 -10.61 -9.96
C VAL A 255 -13.07 -10.33 -11.38
N GLU A 256 -11.90 -9.74 -11.57
CA GLU A 256 -11.31 -9.53 -12.90
C GLU A 256 -10.95 -10.85 -13.62
N GLU A 257 -10.73 -11.94 -12.90
CA GLU A 257 -10.46 -13.26 -13.48
C GLU A 257 -11.73 -13.97 -13.99
N GLY A 258 -12.91 -13.51 -13.58
CA GLY A 258 -14.18 -14.16 -13.87
C GLY A 258 -15.01 -13.42 -14.92
N ASP A 259 -15.88 -14.19 -15.63
CA ASP A 259 -16.84 -13.69 -16.64
C ASP A 259 -18.26 -14.20 -16.32
N LEU A 260 -18.50 -14.57 -15.06
CA LEU A 260 -19.74 -15.22 -14.62
C LEU A 260 -20.92 -14.23 -14.57
N LEU A 261 -20.69 -13.01 -14.02
CA LEU A 261 -21.77 -12.02 -13.82
C LEU A 261 -22.31 -11.53 -15.17
N TYR A 262 -21.43 -11.15 -16.07
CA TYR A 262 -21.80 -10.74 -17.44
C TYR A 262 -22.53 -11.87 -18.17
N SER A 263 -22.00 -13.08 -18.13
CA SER A 263 -22.58 -14.25 -18.81
C SER A 263 -23.98 -14.60 -18.27
N MET A 264 -24.17 -14.53 -16.96
CA MET A 264 -25.47 -14.81 -16.33
C MET A 264 -26.51 -13.72 -16.67
N TYR A 265 -26.12 -12.45 -16.65
CA TYR A 265 -27.00 -11.35 -17.04
C TYR A 265 -27.38 -11.44 -18.53
N MET A 266 -26.45 -11.77 -19.40
CA MET A 266 -26.67 -12.00 -20.82
C MET A 266 -27.67 -13.17 -21.04
N ARG A 267 -27.41 -14.31 -20.40
CA ARG A 267 -28.33 -15.49 -20.51
C ARG A 267 -29.73 -15.17 -20.03
N GLN A 268 -29.86 -14.45 -18.93
CA GLN A 268 -31.13 -14.00 -18.40
C GLN A 268 -31.87 -13.08 -19.40
N THR A 269 -31.16 -12.13 -20.00
CA THR A 269 -31.73 -11.20 -20.97
C THR A 269 -32.18 -11.91 -22.23
N VAL A 270 -31.39 -12.82 -22.77
CA VAL A 270 -31.83 -13.67 -23.92
C VAL A 270 -33.05 -14.49 -23.56
N LEU A 271 -33.07 -15.08 -22.36
CA LEU A 271 -34.25 -15.83 -21.90
C LEU A 271 -35.50 -14.94 -21.78
N LYS A 272 -35.35 -13.68 -21.27
CA LYS A 272 -36.47 -12.70 -21.22
C LYS A 272 -37.02 -12.42 -22.62
N VAL A 273 -36.13 -12.19 -23.59
CA VAL A 273 -36.55 -11.92 -24.99
C VAL A 273 -37.24 -13.14 -25.62
N CYS A 274 -36.68 -14.33 -25.50
CA CYS A 274 -37.30 -15.54 -26.04
C CYS A 274 -38.71 -15.79 -25.47
N LYS A 275 -38.88 -15.64 -24.17
CA LYS A 275 -40.20 -15.77 -23.52
C LYS A 275 -41.18 -14.69 -23.99
N PHE A 276 -40.72 -13.43 -24.06
CA PHE A 276 -41.53 -12.34 -24.59
C PHE A 276 -42.06 -12.66 -25.98
N VAL A 277 -41.18 -13.05 -26.91
CA VAL A 277 -41.58 -13.37 -28.29
C VAL A 277 -42.58 -14.52 -28.32
N LEU A 278 -42.29 -15.61 -27.59
CA LEU A 278 -43.18 -16.77 -27.55
C LEU A 278 -44.58 -16.43 -26.99
N ILE A 279 -44.64 -15.70 -25.86
CA ILE A 279 -45.89 -15.31 -25.21
C ILE A 279 -46.66 -14.30 -26.08
N THR A 280 -45.97 -13.38 -26.76
CA THR A 280 -46.62 -12.39 -27.64
C THR A 280 -47.26 -13.07 -28.84
N ILE A 281 -46.53 -13.95 -29.54
CA ILE A 281 -47.07 -14.69 -30.69
C ILE A 281 -48.27 -15.53 -30.27
N TYR A 282 -48.15 -16.28 -29.19
CA TYR A 282 -49.20 -17.11 -28.64
C TYR A 282 -50.47 -16.31 -28.32
N ASN A 283 -50.36 -15.20 -27.58
CA ASN A 283 -51.48 -14.37 -27.21
C ASN A 283 -52.10 -13.64 -28.43
N ALA A 284 -51.28 -13.10 -29.36
CA ALA A 284 -51.74 -12.41 -30.54
C ALA A 284 -52.62 -13.29 -31.45
N VAL A 285 -52.25 -14.59 -31.56
CA VAL A 285 -53.03 -15.55 -32.33
C VAL A 285 -54.37 -15.91 -31.63
N LEU A 286 -54.38 -15.99 -30.31
CA LEU A 286 -55.47 -16.50 -29.53
C LEU A 286 -56.45 -15.42 -29.04
N VAL A 287 -56.07 -14.15 -28.98
CA VAL A 287 -57.00 -13.05 -28.59
C VAL A 287 -58.21 -12.99 -29.46
N GLY A 288 -58.04 -13.24 -30.78
CA GLY A 288 -59.21 -13.31 -31.72
C GLY A 288 -60.23 -14.45 -31.46
N LYS A 289 -59.89 -15.38 -30.55
CA LYS A 289 -60.82 -16.48 -30.16
C LYS A 289 -61.73 -16.14 -29.01
N ILE A 290 -61.68 -14.91 -28.48
CA ILE A 290 -62.64 -14.44 -27.48
C ILE A 290 -63.84 -13.84 -28.19
N HIS A 291 -64.89 -14.68 -28.44
CA HIS A 291 -66.07 -14.26 -29.14
C HIS A 291 -67.19 -13.90 -28.17
N PHE A 292 -68.03 -12.91 -28.52
CA PHE A 292 -69.18 -12.51 -27.72
C PHE A 292 -70.36 -13.47 -27.91
N ILE A 293 -70.59 -13.93 -29.13
CA ILE A 293 -71.59 -14.89 -29.49
C ILE A 293 -70.95 -16.22 -29.86
N VAL A 294 -71.37 -17.30 -29.22
CA VAL A 294 -70.78 -18.63 -29.39
C VAL A 294 -71.93 -19.62 -29.68
N PRO A 295 -71.96 -20.29 -30.83
CA PRO A 295 -72.89 -21.32 -31.12
C PRO A 295 -72.62 -22.57 -30.29
N CYS A 296 -73.62 -23.16 -29.66
CA CYS A 296 -73.50 -24.34 -28.81
C CYS A 296 -74.49 -25.41 -29.33
N SER A 297 -74.02 -26.57 -29.67
CA SER A 297 -74.81 -27.75 -29.97
C SER A 297 -74.56 -28.81 -28.90
N VAL A 298 -75.63 -29.18 -28.20
CA VAL A 298 -75.60 -30.15 -27.12
C VAL A 298 -76.74 -31.18 -27.39
N HIS A 299 -76.43 -32.46 -27.34
CA HIS A 299 -77.46 -33.53 -27.50
C HIS A 299 -78.28 -33.67 -26.21
N THR A 300 -79.19 -32.74 -26.04
CA THR A 300 -80.12 -32.68 -24.90
C THR A 300 -81.59 -32.59 -25.33
N GLU A 301 -81.89 -33.05 -26.55
CA GLU A 301 -83.18 -32.97 -27.15
C GLU A 301 -84.29 -33.64 -26.35
N ASP A 302 -83.96 -34.81 -25.74
CA ASP A 302 -84.83 -35.56 -24.86
C ASP A 302 -85.18 -34.85 -23.55
N MET A 303 -84.34 -33.93 -23.08
CA MET A 303 -84.49 -33.24 -21.80
C MET A 303 -85.00 -31.81 -21.93
N THR A 304 -84.72 -31.14 -23.03
CA THR A 304 -84.90 -29.70 -23.18
C THR A 304 -85.77 -29.33 -24.45
N GLY A 305 -85.94 -30.27 -25.37
CA GLY A 305 -86.66 -30.05 -26.66
C GLY A 305 -85.83 -29.23 -27.68
N TYR A 306 -84.50 -28.96 -27.41
CA TYR A 306 -83.66 -28.14 -28.27
C TYR A 306 -82.28 -28.76 -28.40
N ASN A 307 -81.67 -28.72 -29.59
CA ASN A 307 -80.33 -29.25 -29.90
C ASN A 307 -79.29 -28.17 -30.14
N SER A 308 -79.71 -26.94 -30.47
CA SER A 308 -78.76 -25.85 -30.71
C SER A 308 -79.17 -24.61 -29.94
N PHE A 309 -78.18 -23.95 -29.42
CA PHE A 309 -78.34 -22.74 -28.60
C PHE A 309 -77.37 -21.66 -29.11
N CYS A 310 -77.83 -20.42 -29.10
CA CYS A 310 -77.02 -19.24 -29.32
C CYS A 310 -76.65 -18.63 -27.96
N CYS A 311 -75.37 -18.74 -27.59
CA CYS A 311 -74.83 -18.32 -26.26
C CYS A 311 -74.15 -16.99 -26.35
N ASN A 312 -74.49 -16.10 -25.43
CA ASN A 312 -73.88 -14.82 -25.27
C ASN A 312 -72.89 -14.90 -24.07
N HIS A 313 -71.60 -14.71 -24.34
CA HIS A 313 -70.53 -14.64 -23.26
C HIS A 313 -70.53 -13.22 -22.69
N THR A 314 -71.21 -13.01 -21.57
CA THR A 314 -71.52 -11.70 -20.98
C THR A 314 -70.28 -10.79 -20.72
N LYS A 315 -69.15 -11.38 -20.46
CA LYS A 315 -67.91 -10.63 -20.17
C LYS A 315 -66.91 -10.63 -21.32
N ALA A 316 -67.21 -11.22 -22.49
CA ALA A 316 -66.28 -11.33 -23.60
C ALA A 316 -65.64 -9.99 -24.03
N HIS A 317 -66.43 -8.92 -24.10
CA HIS A 317 -65.95 -7.58 -24.43
C HIS A 317 -64.95 -7.06 -23.41
N LEU A 318 -65.22 -7.30 -22.13
CA LEU A 318 -64.34 -6.88 -21.06
C LEU A 318 -63.03 -7.68 -21.10
N PHE A 319 -63.11 -9.01 -21.26
CA PHE A 319 -61.95 -9.86 -21.40
C PHE A 319 -61.11 -9.54 -22.64
N SER A 320 -61.74 -9.22 -23.78
CA SER A 320 -61.07 -8.77 -24.99
C SER A 320 -60.29 -7.45 -24.75
N LYS A 321 -60.90 -6.46 -24.07
CA LYS A 321 -60.21 -5.20 -23.72
C LYS A 321 -59.08 -5.42 -22.74
N LEU A 322 -59.29 -6.31 -21.76
CA LEU A 322 -58.19 -6.68 -20.83
C LEU A 322 -57.05 -7.39 -21.56
N ALA A 323 -57.35 -8.26 -22.54
CA ALA A 323 -56.35 -8.94 -23.35
C ALA A 323 -55.57 -7.95 -24.23
N ILE A 324 -56.22 -6.98 -24.84
CA ILE A 324 -55.57 -5.92 -25.61
C ILE A 324 -54.69 -5.08 -24.69
N SER A 325 -55.22 -4.66 -23.53
CA SER A 325 -54.40 -3.93 -22.52
C SER A 325 -53.20 -4.71 -22.08
N TYR A 326 -53.34 -6.01 -21.81
CA TYR A 326 -52.24 -6.90 -21.48
C TYR A 326 -51.19 -6.95 -22.62
N LEU A 327 -51.62 -7.08 -23.88
CA LEU A 327 -50.76 -7.08 -25.05
C LEU A 327 -49.99 -5.75 -25.22
N CYS A 328 -50.65 -4.61 -24.92
CA CYS A 328 -49.96 -3.32 -24.92
C CYS A 328 -48.82 -3.25 -23.88
N PHE A 329 -49.12 -3.65 -22.63
CA PHE A 329 -48.07 -3.71 -21.59
C PHE A 329 -47.00 -4.72 -21.92
N LEU A 330 -47.34 -5.87 -22.47
CA LEU A 330 -46.40 -6.87 -22.95
C LEU A 330 -45.50 -6.30 -24.06
N GLY A 331 -46.05 -5.49 -24.98
CA GLY A 331 -45.30 -4.80 -26.02
C GLY A 331 -44.27 -3.83 -25.43
N VAL A 332 -44.68 -3.00 -24.45
CA VAL A 332 -43.74 -2.09 -23.75
C VAL A 332 -42.65 -2.86 -23.00
N TYR A 333 -43.04 -3.97 -22.35
CA TYR A 333 -42.06 -4.87 -21.72
C TYR A 333 -41.05 -5.42 -22.74
N GLY A 334 -41.54 -5.80 -23.93
CA GLY A 334 -40.66 -6.28 -25.00
C GLY A 334 -39.67 -5.23 -25.48
N LEU A 335 -40.12 -3.98 -25.60
CA LEU A 335 -39.23 -2.86 -25.97
C LEU A 335 -38.10 -2.69 -24.95
N THR A 336 -38.37 -2.79 -23.64
CA THR A 336 -37.33 -2.73 -22.61
C THR A 336 -36.36 -3.91 -22.72
N CYS A 337 -36.85 -5.12 -23.01
CA CYS A 337 -36.01 -6.30 -23.21
C CYS A 337 -35.11 -6.18 -24.46
N PHE A 338 -35.63 -5.67 -25.57
CA PHE A 338 -34.82 -5.42 -26.78
C PHE A 338 -33.80 -4.29 -26.56
N TYR A 339 -34.17 -3.23 -25.83
CA TYR A 339 -33.26 -2.18 -25.48
C TYR A 339 -32.08 -2.71 -24.63
N THR A 340 -32.37 -3.56 -23.63
CA THR A 340 -31.36 -4.20 -22.81
C THR A 340 -30.42 -5.04 -23.67
N LEU A 341 -30.98 -5.83 -24.61
CA LEU A 341 -30.20 -6.66 -25.50
C LEU A 341 -29.30 -5.81 -26.44
N TYR A 342 -29.86 -4.72 -26.99
CA TYR A 342 -29.13 -3.76 -27.79
C TYR A 342 -27.97 -3.14 -27.00
N TRP A 343 -28.19 -2.73 -25.75
CA TRP A 343 -27.19 -2.17 -24.87
C TRP A 343 -26.06 -3.15 -24.60
N LEU A 344 -26.40 -4.43 -24.36
CA LEU A 344 -25.42 -5.51 -24.12
C LEU A 344 -24.53 -5.79 -25.33
N PHE A 345 -25.05 -5.68 -26.55
CA PHE A 345 -24.26 -5.93 -27.76
C PHE A 345 -23.47 -4.70 -28.28
N ARG A 346 -24.02 -3.51 -28.05
CA ARG A 346 -23.45 -2.28 -28.63
C ARG A 346 -22.24 -1.77 -27.84
N ARG A 347 -22.18 -1.97 -26.52
CA ARG A 347 -21.12 -1.43 -25.68
C ARG A 347 -20.07 -2.48 -25.33
N PRO A 348 -18.76 -2.09 -25.23
CA PRO A 348 -17.69 -2.97 -24.77
C PRO A 348 -17.77 -3.14 -23.25
N LEU A 349 -18.73 -3.90 -22.76
CA LEU A 349 -19.04 -4.05 -21.33
C LEU A 349 -18.00 -4.86 -20.55
N LYS A 350 -17.08 -5.50 -21.25
CA LYS A 350 -15.95 -6.22 -20.65
C LYS A 350 -14.73 -5.36 -20.34
N GLU A 351 -14.76 -4.10 -20.73
CA GLU A 351 -13.72 -3.12 -20.47
C GLU A 351 -14.35 -1.83 -19.92
N TYR A 352 -13.81 -1.31 -18.83
CA TYR A 352 -14.25 -0.05 -18.26
C TYR A 352 -13.05 0.85 -18.05
N SER A 353 -13.07 2.01 -18.69
CA SER A 353 -12.01 3.01 -18.62
C SER A 353 -12.38 4.15 -17.69
N PHE A 354 -11.50 4.44 -16.73
CA PHE A 354 -11.63 5.58 -15.83
C PHE A 354 -11.06 6.89 -16.41
N ARG A 355 -10.99 7.00 -17.75
CA ARG A 355 -10.39 8.17 -18.40
C ARG A 355 -11.03 9.49 -17.95
N SER A 356 -12.36 9.57 -17.91
CA SER A 356 -13.06 10.78 -17.45
C SER A 356 -12.76 11.10 -15.98
N VAL A 357 -12.65 10.07 -15.14
CA VAL A 357 -12.32 10.24 -13.72
C VAL A 357 -10.89 10.74 -13.56
N ARG A 358 -9.94 10.16 -14.33
CA ARG A 358 -8.54 10.64 -14.35
C ARG A 358 -8.42 12.09 -14.78
N GLU A 359 -9.16 12.49 -15.82
CA GLU A 359 -9.17 13.88 -16.34
C GLU A 359 -9.82 14.86 -15.35
N GLU A 360 -10.89 14.47 -14.67
CA GLU A 360 -11.60 15.31 -13.70
C GLU A 360 -10.87 15.42 -12.36
N THR A 361 -10.27 14.32 -11.88
CA THR A 361 -9.65 14.25 -10.56
C THR A 361 -8.14 14.50 -10.56
N GLY A 362 -7.49 14.49 -11.72
CA GLY A 362 -6.03 14.59 -11.83
C GLY A 362 -5.25 13.37 -11.32
N ILE A 363 -5.94 12.33 -10.83
CA ILE A 363 -5.32 11.09 -10.36
C ILE A 363 -5.05 10.20 -11.59
N GLY A 364 -3.85 10.29 -12.14
CA GLY A 364 -3.50 9.63 -13.40
C GLY A 364 -3.27 8.13 -13.33
N ASP A 365 -3.07 7.57 -12.14
CA ASP A 365 -2.66 6.18 -11.90
C ASP A 365 -3.82 5.18 -11.73
N ILE A 366 -5.07 5.64 -11.80
CA ILE A 366 -6.25 4.76 -11.69
C ILE A 366 -6.24 3.77 -12.86
N PRO A 367 -6.11 2.46 -12.62
CA PRO A 367 -6.07 1.46 -13.68
C PRO A 367 -7.45 1.18 -14.26
N ASP A 368 -7.51 0.93 -15.56
CA ASP A 368 -8.72 0.43 -16.21
C ASP A 368 -9.00 -1.01 -15.73
N VAL A 369 -10.28 -1.38 -15.70
CA VAL A 369 -10.72 -2.69 -15.18
C VAL A 369 -11.41 -3.51 -16.25
N LYS A 370 -11.43 -4.85 -16.09
CA LYS A 370 -11.90 -5.80 -17.09
C LYS A 370 -12.95 -6.78 -16.55
N ASN A 371 -13.60 -7.50 -17.48
CA ASN A 371 -14.49 -8.63 -17.25
C ASN A 371 -15.69 -8.31 -16.32
N ASP A 372 -16.00 -9.18 -15.37
CA ASP A 372 -17.14 -9.01 -14.47
C ASP A 372 -17.07 -7.71 -13.68
N PHE A 373 -15.86 -7.23 -13.34
CA PHE A 373 -15.69 -5.98 -12.61
C PHE A 373 -16.06 -4.76 -13.45
N ALA A 374 -15.64 -4.73 -14.72
CA ALA A 374 -16.04 -3.70 -15.68
C ALA A 374 -17.56 -3.68 -15.90
N PHE A 375 -18.16 -4.85 -16.05
CA PHE A 375 -19.60 -5.01 -16.26
C PHE A 375 -20.42 -4.43 -15.10
N VAL A 376 -20.01 -4.73 -13.85
CA VAL A 376 -20.75 -4.24 -12.67
C VAL A 376 -20.62 -2.72 -12.53
N LEU A 377 -19.45 -2.12 -12.84
CA LEU A 377 -19.30 -0.66 -12.85
C LEU A 377 -20.16 0.01 -13.94
N HIS A 378 -20.28 -0.59 -15.13
CA HIS A 378 -21.21 -0.09 -16.14
C HIS A 378 -22.68 -0.11 -15.67
N LEU A 379 -23.06 -1.08 -14.84
CA LEU A 379 -24.40 -1.10 -14.24
C LEU A 379 -24.56 0.00 -13.18
N VAL A 380 -23.56 0.19 -12.33
CA VAL A 380 -23.54 1.25 -11.31
C VAL A 380 -23.67 2.64 -11.94
N ASP A 381 -22.97 2.89 -13.06
CA ASP A 381 -23.06 4.17 -13.78
C ASP A 381 -24.44 4.48 -14.35
N GLN A 382 -25.26 3.45 -14.59
CA GLN A 382 -26.65 3.65 -15.01
C GLN A 382 -27.54 4.13 -13.86
N TYR A 383 -27.11 3.93 -12.63
CA TYR A 383 -27.79 4.42 -11.43
C TYR A 383 -27.27 5.81 -11.04
N ASP A 384 -25.97 5.91 -10.73
CA ASP A 384 -25.29 7.16 -10.41
C ASP A 384 -23.76 7.00 -10.60
N SER A 385 -23.18 7.81 -11.48
CA SER A 385 -21.75 7.81 -11.77
C SER A 385 -20.87 8.26 -10.61
N LEU A 386 -21.45 8.86 -9.56
CA LEU A 386 -20.69 9.29 -8.38
C LEU A 386 -20.14 8.09 -7.58
N TYR A 387 -20.85 6.96 -7.60
CA TYR A 387 -20.40 5.73 -6.95
C TYR A 387 -19.09 5.19 -7.59
N SER A 388 -19.03 5.15 -8.91
CA SER A 388 -17.84 4.69 -9.64
C SER A 388 -16.68 5.68 -9.48
N LYS A 389 -16.92 6.98 -9.46
CA LYS A 389 -15.90 8.01 -9.19
C LYS A 389 -15.29 7.88 -7.79
N ARG A 390 -16.10 7.75 -6.75
CA ARG A 390 -15.65 7.55 -5.37
C ARG A 390 -14.93 6.22 -5.21
N PHE A 391 -15.40 5.18 -5.86
CA PHE A 391 -14.75 3.87 -5.85
C PHE A 391 -13.38 3.90 -6.51
N ALA A 392 -13.21 4.67 -7.60
CA ALA A 392 -11.96 4.79 -8.33
C ALA A 392 -10.78 5.26 -7.46
N VAL A 393 -11.04 6.09 -6.44
CA VAL A 393 -10.02 6.55 -5.48
C VAL A 393 -9.32 5.38 -4.79
N PHE A 394 -10.05 4.29 -4.51
CA PHE A 394 -9.50 3.09 -3.86
C PHE A 394 -8.76 2.14 -4.82
N LEU A 395 -8.74 2.43 -6.11
CA LEU A 395 -7.94 1.72 -7.11
C LEU A 395 -6.58 2.39 -7.36
N SER A 396 -6.39 3.63 -6.92
CA SER A 396 -5.19 4.42 -7.10
C SER A 396 -4.12 4.07 -6.06
N GLU A 397 -2.91 3.73 -6.52
CA GLU A 397 -1.74 3.50 -5.65
C GLU A 397 -1.24 4.81 -5.02
N VAL A 398 -1.34 5.91 -5.74
CA VAL A 398 -1.00 7.26 -5.23
C VAL A 398 -1.91 7.63 -4.07
N SER A 399 -3.21 7.39 -4.19
CA SER A 399 -4.17 7.62 -3.11
C SER A 399 -3.92 6.74 -1.89
N GLU A 400 -3.57 5.47 -2.09
CA GLU A 400 -3.17 4.56 -1.01
C GLU A 400 -1.90 5.05 -0.31
N SER A 401 -0.91 5.50 -1.07
CA SER A 401 0.36 6.02 -0.53
C SER A 401 0.14 7.30 0.27
N ARG A 402 -0.70 8.22 -0.20
CA ARG A 402 -1.08 9.43 0.55
C ARG A 402 -1.79 9.10 1.87
N LEU A 403 -2.72 8.15 1.86
CA LEU A 403 -3.39 7.68 3.10
C LEU A 403 -2.39 7.07 4.08
N ARG A 404 -1.45 6.25 3.58
CA ARG A 404 -0.40 5.63 4.39
C ARG A 404 0.47 6.70 5.06
N GLN A 405 0.82 7.74 4.31
CA GLN A 405 1.61 8.88 4.81
C GLN A 405 0.87 9.66 5.91
N LEU A 406 -0.41 9.96 5.71
CA LEU A 406 -1.23 10.62 6.72
C LEU A 406 -1.34 9.79 8.01
N ASN A 407 -1.58 8.48 7.88
CA ASN A 407 -1.63 7.59 9.04
C ASN A 407 -0.30 7.56 9.81
N LEU A 408 0.83 7.55 9.09
CA LEU A 408 2.16 7.63 9.68
C LEU A 408 2.38 8.94 10.43
N ASN A 409 1.98 10.07 9.84
CA ASN A 409 2.09 11.38 10.47
C ASN A 409 1.26 11.47 11.75
N HIS A 410 0.08 10.84 11.79
CA HIS A 410 -0.74 10.75 13.00
C HIS A 410 -0.13 9.84 14.08
N GLU A 411 0.46 8.73 13.66
CA GLU A 411 1.10 7.80 14.60
C GLU A 411 2.37 8.39 15.21
N TRP A 412 3.09 9.20 14.44
CA TRP A 412 4.37 9.81 14.80
C TRP A 412 4.33 11.34 14.74
N PRO A 413 3.59 12.01 15.65
CA PRO A 413 3.60 13.47 15.72
C PRO A 413 4.97 14.00 16.15
N ALA A 414 5.30 15.23 15.79
CA ALA A 414 6.60 15.85 16.05
C ALA A 414 7.02 15.82 17.53
N ASP A 415 6.08 15.99 18.46
CA ASP A 415 6.36 15.95 19.90
C ASP A 415 6.82 14.56 20.37
N LYS A 416 6.22 13.50 19.84
CA LYS A 416 6.63 12.13 20.10
C LYS A 416 8.02 11.83 19.53
N LEU A 417 8.35 12.41 18.38
CA LEU A 417 9.67 12.29 17.76
C LEU A 417 10.73 13.04 18.58
N ARG A 418 10.43 14.25 19.07
CA ARG A 418 11.35 15.01 19.95
C ARG A 418 11.68 14.26 21.22
N GLN A 419 10.71 13.53 21.82
CA GLN A 419 10.96 12.69 23.00
C GLN A 419 11.90 11.50 22.72
N LYS A 420 12.09 11.12 21.46
CA LYS A 420 12.97 10.02 21.04
C LYS A 420 14.38 10.48 20.66
N LEU A 421 14.67 11.77 20.69
CA LEU A 421 16.01 12.29 20.45
C LEU A 421 16.98 11.77 21.52
N GLN A 422 18.09 11.26 21.10
CA GLN A 422 19.16 10.75 21.96
C GLN A 422 20.49 11.42 21.61
N HIS A 423 21.34 11.59 22.62
CA HIS A 423 22.71 12.03 22.37
C HIS A 423 23.58 10.84 21.97
N THR A 424 24.27 10.95 20.84
CA THR A 424 25.31 10.01 20.46
C THR A 424 26.53 10.17 21.38
N PRO A 425 27.46 9.17 21.43
CA PRO A 425 28.74 9.31 22.17
C PRO A 425 29.57 10.53 21.73
N GLU A 426 29.34 11.02 20.53
CA GLU A 426 29.96 12.21 19.95
C GLU A 426 29.27 13.52 20.36
N GLY A 427 28.18 13.45 21.11
CA GLY A 427 27.40 14.59 21.60
C GLY A 427 26.35 15.15 20.64
N ARG A 428 26.14 14.54 19.48
CA ARG A 428 25.12 14.95 18.49
C ARG A 428 23.73 14.47 18.87
N LEU A 429 22.70 15.23 18.50
CA LEU A 429 21.30 14.85 18.64
C LEU A 429 20.89 13.93 17.49
N GLU A 430 20.70 12.63 17.80
CA GLU A 430 20.28 11.59 16.85
C GLU A 430 18.80 11.27 17.02
N LEU A 431 18.07 11.19 15.89
CA LEU A 431 16.76 10.56 15.82
C LEU A 431 16.89 9.18 15.14
N HIS A 432 16.68 8.12 15.91
CA HIS A 432 16.69 6.76 15.41
C HIS A 432 15.26 6.24 15.16
N LEU A 433 14.95 5.93 13.90
CA LEU A 433 13.69 5.34 13.47
C LEU A 433 13.91 3.90 13.00
N PHE A 434 13.21 2.96 13.63
CA PHE A 434 13.38 1.54 13.42
C PHE A 434 12.08 0.88 12.94
N LYS A 435 12.17 0.09 11.85
CA LYS A 435 11.12 -0.79 11.33
C LYS A 435 9.78 -0.07 11.07
N LEU A 436 9.84 1.06 10.35
CA LEU A 436 8.65 1.80 9.92
C LEU A 436 8.26 1.43 8.48
N PRO A 437 6.97 1.43 8.16
CA PRO A 437 6.49 1.18 6.79
C PRO A 437 6.77 2.33 5.82
N GLY A 438 7.22 3.49 6.31
CA GLY A 438 7.56 4.68 5.56
C GLY A 438 8.14 5.76 6.45
N LEU A 439 8.55 6.88 5.91
CA LEU A 439 9.09 8.03 6.65
C LEU A 439 7.97 9.04 6.91
N PRO A 440 7.61 9.36 8.19
CA PRO A 440 6.62 10.39 8.49
C PRO A 440 7.13 11.79 8.10
N ASP A 441 6.28 12.64 7.54
CA ASP A 441 6.65 14.02 7.19
C ASP A 441 6.93 14.88 8.42
N THR A 442 6.35 14.54 9.57
CA THR A 442 6.58 15.17 10.87
C THR A 442 8.03 15.09 11.35
N VAL A 443 8.85 14.17 10.80
CA VAL A 443 10.30 14.11 11.05
C VAL A 443 10.97 15.43 10.65
N PHE A 444 10.51 16.06 9.57
CA PHE A 444 11.07 17.29 9.04
C PHE A 444 10.65 18.55 9.84
N GLU A 445 9.83 18.38 10.88
CA GLU A 445 9.48 19.45 11.84
C GLU A 445 10.41 19.46 13.08
N VAL A 446 11.28 18.45 13.20
CA VAL A 446 12.24 18.31 14.31
C VAL A 446 13.57 18.99 13.91
N ALA A 447 13.58 20.32 13.89
CA ALA A 447 14.71 21.12 13.39
C ALA A 447 15.98 21.05 14.26
N GLU A 448 15.89 20.53 15.49
CA GLU A 448 16.98 20.40 16.43
C GLU A 448 17.90 19.20 16.11
N MET A 449 17.44 18.28 15.29
CA MET A 449 18.11 17.03 14.93
C MET A 449 19.37 17.30 14.08
N GLU A 450 20.47 16.67 14.47
CA GLU A 450 21.77 16.71 13.78
C GLU A 450 22.08 15.41 13.01
N SER A 451 21.56 14.27 13.50
CA SER A 451 21.72 12.96 12.87
C SER A 451 20.37 12.28 12.72
N LEU A 452 20.09 11.78 11.52
CA LEU A 452 18.90 10.98 11.21
C LEU A 452 19.31 9.56 10.85
N LYS A 453 18.90 8.60 11.69
CA LYS A 453 19.16 7.17 11.48
C LYS A 453 17.89 6.42 11.14
N LEU A 454 17.85 5.89 9.93
CA LEU A 454 16.76 5.08 9.40
C LEU A 454 17.20 3.62 9.31
N GLU A 455 16.55 2.75 10.07
CA GLU A 455 16.86 1.32 10.10
C GLU A 455 15.63 0.50 9.75
N MET A 456 15.71 -0.33 8.70
CA MET A 456 14.59 -1.15 8.19
C MET A 456 13.32 -0.32 7.89
N VAL A 457 13.48 0.89 7.37
CA VAL A 457 12.35 1.74 6.94
C VAL A 457 12.07 1.45 5.47
N ASN A 458 10.87 0.96 5.18
CA ASN A 458 10.46 0.69 3.80
C ASN A 458 10.06 2.00 3.10
N GLU A 459 10.39 2.11 1.80
CA GLU A 459 9.98 3.23 0.95
C GLU A 459 10.21 4.63 1.57
N ALA A 460 11.38 4.84 2.18
CA ALA A 460 11.72 6.16 2.72
C ALA A 460 11.82 7.18 1.59
N LEU A 461 10.91 8.15 1.56
CA LEU A 461 10.93 9.27 0.62
C LEU A 461 11.41 10.52 1.35
N ILE A 462 12.46 11.15 0.84
CA ILE A 462 12.98 12.42 1.37
C ILE A 462 12.41 13.57 0.54
N PRO A 463 11.38 14.26 1.04
CA PRO A 463 10.72 15.36 0.35
C PRO A 463 11.51 16.67 0.47
N PRO A 464 11.15 17.74 -0.26
CA PRO A 464 11.77 19.07 -0.15
C PRO A 464 11.72 19.67 1.26
N LEU A 465 10.81 19.18 2.11
CA LEU A 465 10.71 19.56 3.53
C LEU A 465 11.99 19.30 4.32
N VAL A 466 12.93 18.47 3.82
CA VAL A 466 14.24 18.26 4.44
C VAL A 466 15.01 19.57 4.63
N SER A 467 14.76 20.59 3.83
CA SER A 467 15.36 21.92 3.98
C SER A 467 15.02 22.64 5.29
N LYS A 468 13.97 22.21 6.02
CA LYS A 468 13.63 22.69 7.36
C LYS A 468 14.62 22.19 8.44
N LEU A 469 15.33 21.09 8.18
CA LEU A 469 16.31 20.51 9.11
C LEU A 469 17.67 21.21 9.00
N VAL A 470 17.74 22.43 9.45
CA VAL A 470 18.93 23.30 9.28
C VAL A 470 20.19 22.73 9.90
N ARG A 471 20.09 21.84 10.91
CA ARG A 471 21.20 21.25 11.64
C ARG A 471 21.57 19.85 11.19
N LEU A 472 20.88 19.28 10.22
CA LEU A 472 21.11 17.90 9.75
C LEU A 472 22.46 17.81 9.02
N GLU A 473 23.42 17.15 9.65
CA GLU A 473 24.76 16.89 9.09
C GLU A 473 24.98 15.42 8.77
N GLU A 474 24.27 14.51 9.45
CA GLU A 474 24.46 13.06 9.34
C GLU A 474 23.18 12.34 8.93
N LEU A 475 23.31 11.42 7.97
CA LEU A 475 22.24 10.52 7.56
C LEU A 475 22.73 9.08 7.56
N SER A 476 22.06 8.21 8.31
CA SER A 476 22.37 6.78 8.39
C SER A 476 21.24 5.95 7.81
N LEU A 477 21.49 5.24 6.72
CA LEU A 477 20.57 4.35 6.02
C LEU A 477 20.97 2.89 6.27
N LEU A 478 20.30 2.20 7.18
CA LEU A 478 20.63 0.83 7.56
C LEU A 478 19.55 -0.13 7.04
N ASN A 479 19.88 -0.93 6.02
CA ASN A 479 18.91 -1.81 5.33
C ASN A 479 17.64 -1.04 4.95
N CYS A 480 17.84 0.14 4.37
CA CYS A 480 16.80 1.10 4.01
C CYS A 480 17.14 1.74 2.67
N THR A 481 16.24 1.63 1.70
CA THR A 481 16.37 2.34 0.42
C THR A 481 15.66 3.68 0.50
N ALA A 482 16.43 4.78 0.46
CA ALA A 482 15.88 6.12 0.46
C ALA A 482 15.81 6.70 -0.95
N LYS A 483 14.63 7.13 -1.36
CA LYS A 483 14.39 7.90 -2.58
C LYS A 483 14.40 9.38 -2.24
N VAL A 484 15.20 10.17 -2.96
CA VAL A 484 15.31 11.62 -2.76
C VAL A 484 14.61 12.32 -3.91
N GLN A 485 13.71 13.25 -3.61
CA GLN A 485 13.10 14.08 -4.64
C GLN A 485 14.11 15.07 -5.21
N HIS A 486 13.97 15.45 -6.48
CA HIS A 486 14.93 16.31 -7.17
C HIS A 486 15.18 17.65 -6.44
N ALA A 487 14.14 18.27 -5.92
CA ALA A 487 14.25 19.52 -5.16
C ALA A 487 15.01 19.38 -3.83
N SER A 488 14.96 18.18 -3.20
CA SER A 488 15.68 17.88 -1.95
C SER A 488 17.19 17.73 -2.15
N MET A 489 17.61 17.34 -3.37
CA MET A 489 19.01 17.10 -3.69
C MET A 489 19.88 18.36 -3.55
N ALA A 490 19.35 19.52 -3.86
CA ALA A 490 20.11 20.77 -3.72
C ALA A 490 20.51 21.01 -2.28
N TYR A 491 19.56 20.82 -1.35
CA TYR A 491 19.80 20.96 0.08
C TYR A 491 20.79 19.93 0.61
N LEU A 492 20.55 18.63 0.36
CA LEU A 492 21.42 17.54 0.83
C LEU A 492 22.84 17.66 0.30
N ARG A 493 22.99 18.08 -0.96
CA ARG A 493 24.29 18.29 -1.60
C ARG A 493 25.19 19.28 -0.86
N ASP A 494 24.59 20.32 -0.28
CA ASP A 494 25.32 21.43 0.29
C ASP A 494 25.44 21.33 1.84
N HIS A 495 24.59 20.52 2.49
CA HIS A 495 24.55 20.44 3.97
C HIS A 495 24.99 19.08 4.53
N LEU A 496 24.73 17.97 3.82
CA LEU A 496 25.02 16.64 4.36
C LEU A 496 26.52 16.36 4.33
N ARG A 497 27.11 16.09 5.49
CA ARG A 497 28.55 15.85 5.66
C ARG A 497 28.88 14.40 5.90
N ILE A 498 28.03 13.66 6.61
CA ILE A 498 28.27 12.28 7.01
C ILE A 498 27.15 11.41 6.48
N LEU A 499 27.52 10.37 5.75
CA LEU A 499 26.57 9.39 5.24
C LEU A 499 27.01 7.98 5.57
N GLN A 500 26.15 7.24 6.21
CA GLN A 500 26.32 5.82 6.49
C GLN A 500 25.27 5.01 5.74
N VAL A 501 25.69 4.02 4.98
CA VAL A 501 24.78 3.14 4.23
C VAL A 501 25.13 1.68 4.53
N LYS A 502 24.11 0.94 4.98
CA LYS A 502 24.18 -0.51 5.11
C LYS A 502 23.22 -1.14 4.11
N PHE A 503 23.71 -2.05 3.30
CA PHE A 503 22.96 -2.72 2.23
C PHE A 503 23.27 -4.22 2.21
N ASP A 504 22.31 -5.00 1.72
CA ASP A 504 22.48 -6.44 1.51
C ASP A 504 22.87 -6.75 0.05
N ASP A 505 22.38 -5.98 -0.92
CA ASP A 505 22.81 -6.03 -2.34
C ASP A 505 23.38 -4.67 -2.75
N ILE A 506 24.45 -4.68 -3.54
CA ILE A 506 25.11 -3.48 -4.08
C ILE A 506 24.18 -2.59 -4.92
N LYS A 507 23.13 -3.17 -5.52
CA LYS A 507 22.10 -2.42 -6.27
C LYS A 507 21.26 -1.52 -5.38
N GLU A 508 21.28 -1.76 -4.07
CA GLU A 508 20.57 -0.95 -3.08
C GLU A 508 21.28 0.36 -2.76
N ILE A 509 22.54 0.53 -3.18
CA ILE A 509 23.25 1.80 -3.00
C ILE A 509 22.59 2.85 -3.91
N PRO A 510 21.95 3.87 -3.33
CA PRO A 510 21.29 4.90 -4.12
C PRO A 510 22.29 5.74 -4.90
N LEU A 511 22.09 5.91 -6.21
CA LEU A 511 23.01 6.69 -7.07
C LEU A 511 23.09 8.17 -6.68
N TRP A 512 22.07 8.73 -6.04
CA TRP A 512 22.07 10.12 -5.61
C TRP A 512 23.18 10.46 -4.60
N ILE A 513 23.71 9.46 -3.88
CA ILE A 513 24.80 9.61 -2.91
C ILE A 513 26.00 10.30 -3.54
N PHE A 514 26.33 9.92 -4.76
CA PHE A 514 27.50 10.44 -5.47
C PHE A 514 27.35 11.89 -5.96
N GLY A 515 26.14 12.45 -5.85
CA GLY A 515 25.89 13.87 -6.10
C GLY A 515 26.15 14.80 -4.92
N LEU A 516 26.49 14.28 -3.75
CA LEU A 516 26.69 15.02 -2.50
C LEU A 516 28.08 15.66 -2.44
N ARG A 517 28.21 16.89 -2.90
CA ARG A 517 29.52 17.57 -3.00
C ARG A 517 30.13 17.99 -1.66
N ALA A 518 29.31 18.23 -0.63
CA ALA A 518 29.75 18.61 0.70
C ALA A 518 30.11 17.39 1.58
N LEU A 519 29.90 16.16 1.08
CA LEU A 519 30.12 14.94 1.85
C LEU A 519 31.59 14.78 2.24
N GLU A 520 31.83 14.72 3.55
CA GLU A 520 33.16 14.56 4.15
C GLU A 520 33.43 13.11 4.57
N GLU A 521 32.41 12.40 5.05
CA GLU A 521 32.51 11.03 5.54
C GLU A 521 31.50 10.10 4.87
N LEU A 522 31.99 8.99 4.32
CA LEU A 522 31.20 7.95 3.71
C LEU A 522 31.53 6.61 4.32
N HIS A 523 30.50 5.97 4.90
CA HIS A 523 30.59 4.64 5.48
C HIS A 523 29.68 3.66 4.72
N LEU A 524 30.28 2.68 4.05
CA LEU A 524 29.59 1.65 3.26
C LEU A 524 29.72 0.30 3.95
N PHE A 525 28.58 -0.30 4.32
CA PHE A 525 28.52 -1.58 5.01
C PHE A 525 27.65 -2.56 4.20
N GLY A 526 28.24 -3.65 3.73
CA GLY A 526 27.49 -4.66 2.97
C GLY A 526 28.37 -5.50 2.05
N TRP A 527 27.76 -6.40 1.33
CA TRP A 527 28.44 -7.34 0.45
C TRP A 527 28.68 -6.69 -0.92
N LEU A 528 29.92 -6.30 -1.16
CA LEU A 528 30.40 -5.82 -2.45
C LEU A 528 30.90 -7.03 -3.23
N SER A 529 30.12 -7.54 -4.20
CA SER A 529 30.52 -8.72 -4.96
C SER A 529 31.87 -8.57 -5.65
N GLN A 530 32.53 -9.71 -5.94
CA GLN A 530 33.92 -9.78 -6.45
C GLN A 530 34.17 -9.07 -7.79
N ASP A 531 33.15 -8.78 -8.59
CA ASP A 531 33.26 -8.09 -9.88
C ASP A 531 33.13 -6.55 -9.77
N LEU A 532 33.91 -5.95 -8.91
CA LEU A 532 33.97 -4.50 -8.70
C LEU A 532 34.41 -3.70 -9.95
N SER A 533 35.00 -4.34 -10.94
CA SER A 533 35.47 -3.69 -12.18
C SER A 533 34.34 -3.26 -13.12
N LYS A 534 33.09 -3.64 -12.84
CA LYS A 534 31.90 -3.36 -13.68
C LYS A 534 30.81 -2.60 -12.93
N ASN A 535 31.06 -2.11 -11.71
CA ASN A 535 30.03 -1.51 -10.91
C ASN A 535 29.99 0.03 -11.07
N PRO A 536 28.99 0.57 -11.77
CA PRO A 536 28.90 2.01 -12.03
C PRO A 536 28.73 2.83 -10.74
N ALA A 537 28.22 2.24 -9.67
CA ALA A 537 28.06 2.93 -8.39
C ALA A 537 29.40 3.32 -7.78
N LEU A 538 30.41 2.42 -7.76
CA LEU A 538 31.73 2.73 -7.21
C LEU A 538 32.58 3.58 -8.16
N GLU A 539 32.32 3.56 -9.47
CA GLU A 539 32.97 4.47 -10.42
C GLU A 539 32.62 5.94 -10.16
N SER A 540 31.45 6.19 -9.59
CA SER A 540 30.97 7.54 -9.29
C SER A 540 31.61 8.13 -8.02
N LEU A 541 32.42 7.39 -7.25
CA LEU A 541 33.15 7.92 -6.09
C LEU A 541 34.00 9.16 -6.45
N ARG A 542 34.53 9.25 -7.67
CA ARG A 542 35.32 10.38 -8.16
C ARG A 542 34.61 11.74 -8.10
N GLU A 543 33.27 11.75 -8.02
CA GLU A 543 32.47 12.97 -7.93
C GLU A 543 32.51 13.59 -6.52
N LEU A 544 32.89 12.81 -5.49
CA LEU A 544 32.95 13.22 -4.09
C LEU A 544 34.27 13.95 -3.75
N LYS A 545 34.37 15.20 -4.18
CA LYS A 545 35.62 16.00 -4.06
C LYS A 545 35.97 16.45 -2.67
N SER A 546 35.04 16.43 -1.71
CA SER A 546 35.22 16.86 -0.32
C SER A 546 35.49 15.70 0.62
N LEU A 547 35.53 14.45 0.11
CA LEU A 547 35.58 13.24 0.93
C LEU A 547 36.93 13.13 1.70
N LYS A 548 36.84 13.14 3.03
CA LYS A 548 38.00 13.02 3.94
C LYS A 548 38.10 11.62 4.55
N VAL A 549 36.94 10.97 4.81
CA VAL A 549 36.87 9.66 5.44
C VAL A 549 36.08 8.69 4.56
N LEU A 550 36.67 7.55 4.24
CA LEU A 550 36.02 6.46 3.55
C LEU A 550 36.19 5.17 4.35
N THR A 551 35.09 4.61 4.82
CA THR A 551 35.05 3.31 5.50
C THR A 551 34.25 2.31 4.69
N ILE A 552 34.85 1.15 4.42
CA ILE A 552 34.20 0.06 3.70
C ILE A 552 34.23 -1.19 4.58
N LYS A 553 33.07 -1.68 5.00
CA LYS A 553 32.90 -2.97 5.68
C LYS A 553 32.25 -3.96 4.71
N SER A 554 33.05 -4.90 4.23
CA SER A 554 32.63 -5.79 3.14
C SER A 554 33.49 -7.06 3.06
N ASN A 555 33.46 -7.74 1.93
CA ASN A 555 34.24 -8.93 1.59
C ASN A 555 35.17 -8.67 0.39
N LEU A 556 35.95 -7.59 0.45
CA LEU A 556 36.78 -7.15 -0.67
C LEU A 556 37.99 -8.07 -0.87
N SER A 557 38.19 -8.57 -2.09
CA SER A 557 39.44 -9.21 -2.53
C SER A 557 40.40 -8.22 -3.20
N LYS A 558 39.94 -7.05 -3.59
CA LYS A 558 40.67 -6.00 -4.29
C LYS A 558 40.14 -4.62 -3.88
N ILE A 559 41.09 -3.67 -3.66
CA ILE A 559 40.68 -2.27 -3.46
C ILE A 559 40.22 -1.69 -4.79
N PRO A 560 39.03 -1.06 -4.86
CA PRO A 560 38.52 -0.40 -6.07
C PRO A 560 39.52 0.65 -6.56
N ALA A 561 39.80 0.66 -7.87
CA ALA A 561 40.74 1.63 -8.46
C ALA A 561 40.28 3.08 -8.28
N THR A 562 38.95 3.27 -8.24
CA THR A 562 38.27 4.57 -8.06
C THR A 562 38.54 5.23 -6.72
N VAL A 563 38.95 4.47 -5.70
CA VAL A 563 39.42 5.03 -4.42
C VAL A 563 40.66 5.94 -4.64
N ALA A 564 41.46 5.62 -5.67
CA ALA A 564 42.60 6.44 -6.04
C ALA A 564 42.20 7.80 -6.65
N ASP A 565 40.97 7.95 -7.15
CA ASP A 565 40.49 9.20 -7.75
C ASP A 565 40.09 10.23 -6.67
N VAL A 566 39.77 9.80 -5.45
CA VAL A 566 39.53 10.68 -4.29
C VAL A 566 40.76 10.84 -3.40
N ALA A 567 41.88 10.30 -3.81
CA ALA A 567 43.14 10.31 -3.06
C ALA A 567 43.64 11.72 -2.67
N GLY A 568 43.29 12.74 -3.47
CA GLY A 568 43.73 14.14 -3.25
C GLY A 568 43.13 14.79 -1.99
N HIS A 569 42.15 14.22 -1.35
CA HIS A 569 41.49 14.80 -0.17
C HIS A 569 41.33 13.81 0.99
N LEU A 570 41.45 12.51 0.70
CA LEU A 570 41.24 11.44 1.66
C LEU A 570 42.26 11.44 2.78
N GLN A 571 41.81 11.56 4.04
CA GLN A 571 42.64 11.57 5.24
C GLN A 571 42.56 10.25 6.01
N LYS A 572 41.40 9.61 6.04
CA LYS A 572 41.18 8.32 6.67
C LYS A 572 40.61 7.31 5.68
N PHE A 573 41.23 6.16 5.61
CA PHE A 573 40.76 5.04 4.77
C PHE A 573 40.72 3.76 5.59
N SER A 574 39.53 3.17 5.68
CA SER A 574 39.28 1.97 6.48
C SER A 574 38.63 0.89 5.66
N ILE A 575 39.22 -0.30 5.64
CA ILE A 575 38.61 -1.54 5.10
C ILE A 575 38.50 -2.53 6.25
N HIS A 576 37.26 -2.99 6.46
CA HIS A 576 36.98 -4.07 7.41
C HIS A 576 36.33 -5.21 6.64
N ASN A 577 37.09 -6.25 6.36
CA ASN A 577 36.61 -7.46 5.71
C ASN A 577 36.02 -8.46 6.70
N ASP A 578 35.38 -9.47 6.16
CA ASP A 578 34.77 -10.59 6.89
C ASP A 578 35.70 -11.80 7.06
N GLY A 579 36.99 -11.64 6.74
CA GLY A 579 37.98 -12.73 6.62
C GLY A 579 38.35 -13.04 5.17
N THR A 580 37.82 -12.28 4.19
CA THR A 580 38.22 -12.42 2.78
C THR A 580 39.61 -11.84 2.57
N LYS A 581 40.51 -12.60 1.91
CA LYS A 581 41.88 -12.18 1.62
C LYS A 581 41.92 -11.02 0.63
N LEU A 582 42.55 -9.92 1.05
CA LEU A 582 42.74 -8.74 0.22
C LEU A 582 44.02 -8.89 -0.60
N LEU A 583 43.89 -9.22 -1.89
CA LEU A 583 45.02 -9.58 -2.76
C LEU A 583 45.69 -8.38 -3.42
N THR A 584 44.89 -7.37 -3.83
CA THR A 584 45.39 -6.24 -4.64
C THR A 584 45.29 -4.92 -3.88
N LEU A 585 46.42 -4.37 -3.54
CA LEU A 585 46.58 -3.17 -2.70
C LEU A 585 47.21 -1.99 -3.46
N ASN A 586 47.38 -2.10 -4.78
CA ASN A 586 48.09 -1.09 -5.59
C ASN A 586 47.49 0.31 -5.52
N ALA A 587 46.18 0.41 -5.34
CA ALA A 587 45.48 1.69 -5.20
C ALA A 587 45.97 2.51 -4.02
N LEU A 588 46.44 1.86 -2.93
CA LEU A 588 46.98 2.54 -1.74
C LEU A 588 48.15 3.45 -2.08
N LYS A 589 49.04 3.09 -3.02
CA LYS A 589 50.20 3.89 -3.38
C LYS A 589 49.87 5.33 -3.79
N ARG A 590 48.62 5.57 -4.25
CA ARG A 590 48.18 6.90 -4.66
C ARG A 590 47.58 7.74 -3.52
N LEU A 591 47.33 7.14 -2.35
CA LEU A 591 46.67 7.76 -1.19
C LEU A 591 47.68 8.52 -0.28
N VAL A 592 48.55 9.33 -0.87
CA VAL A 592 49.65 9.97 -0.15
C VAL A 592 49.24 10.94 0.96
N LEU A 593 48.02 11.45 0.96
CA LEU A 593 47.51 12.35 2.01
C LEU A 593 46.85 11.63 3.19
N VAL A 594 46.69 10.31 3.10
CA VAL A 594 46.07 9.52 4.17
C VAL A 594 46.91 9.58 5.44
N LYS A 595 46.23 9.96 6.53
CA LYS A 595 46.78 10.01 7.90
C LYS A 595 46.46 8.75 8.67
N GLU A 596 45.29 8.16 8.45
CA GLU A 596 44.82 6.96 9.13
C GLU A 596 44.49 5.88 8.11
N LEU A 597 45.13 4.73 8.24
CA LEU A 597 44.85 3.54 7.43
C LEU A 597 44.47 2.37 8.35
N GLU A 598 43.30 1.82 8.12
CA GLU A 598 42.78 0.63 8.82
C GLU A 598 42.53 -0.49 7.83
N LEU A 599 43.16 -1.64 7.98
CA LEU A 599 42.94 -2.85 7.19
C LEU A 599 42.68 -4.02 8.15
N VAL A 600 41.41 -4.24 8.46
CA VAL A 600 40.95 -5.17 9.51
C VAL A 600 40.33 -6.42 8.89
N ARG A 601 40.70 -7.62 9.39
CA ARG A 601 40.25 -8.93 8.91
C ARG A 601 40.42 -9.13 7.40
N CYS A 602 41.52 -8.60 6.85
CA CYS A 602 41.85 -8.67 5.43
C CYS A 602 42.76 -9.88 5.07
N GLU A 603 42.99 -10.78 6.01
CA GLU A 603 43.89 -11.95 5.88
C GLU A 603 45.28 -11.60 5.34
N LEU A 604 45.82 -10.49 5.82
CA LEU A 604 47.17 -10.05 5.48
C LEU A 604 48.22 -10.92 6.22
N GLU A 605 49.11 -11.54 5.48
CA GLU A 605 50.20 -12.34 6.02
C GLU A 605 51.45 -11.51 6.38
N ARG A 606 51.58 -10.32 5.73
CA ARG A 606 52.69 -9.36 5.92
C ARG A 606 52.18 -7.93 5.81
N ILE A 607 52.98 -6.95 6.29
CA ILE A 607 52.72 -5.53 6.10
C ILE A 607 52.84 -5.20 4.60
N PRO A 608 51.73 -4.69 3.93
CA PRO A 608 51.78 -4.45 2.51
C PRO A 608 52.79 -3.38 2.09
N HIS A 609 53.56 -3.64 1.05
CA HIS A 609 54.55 -2.67 0.54
C HIS A 609 53.94 -1.32 0.11
N ALA A 610 52.67 -1.32 -0.29
CA ALA A 610 51.96 -0.10 -0.66
C ALA A 610 51.85 0.92 0.47
N VAL A 611 51.84 0.46 1.74
CA VAL A 611 51.75 1.32 2.94
C VAL A 611 53.00 2.23 3.07
N PHE A 612 54.17 1.77 2.67
CA PHE A 612 55.40 2.52 2.81
C PHE A 612 55.49 3.79 1.92
N SER A 613 54.60 3.92 0.95
CA SER A 613 54.49 5.13 0.14
C SER A 613 53.65 6.24 0.82
N LEU A 614 53.04 5.95 1.98
CA LEU A 614 52.13 6.87 2.69
C LEU A 614 52.93 7.75 3.67
N THR A 615 53.61 8.77 3.17
CA THR A 615 54.53 9.62 3.97
C THR A 615 53.83 10.44 5.05
N ASN A 616 52.48 10.67 4.92
CA ASN A 616 51.68 11.41 5.90
C ASN A 616 51.03 10.51 6.95
N LEU A 617 51.22 9.19 6.87
CA LEU A 617 50.55 8.21 7.75
C LEU A 617 50.94 8.46 9.23
N GLN A 618 49.92 8.60 10.08
CA GLN A 618 50.00 8.78 11.53
C GLN A 618 49.54 7.54 12.30
N VAL A 619 48.46 6.92 11.80
CA VAL A 619 47.85 5.73 12.41
C VAL A 619 47.85 4.61 11.40
N LEU A 620 48.42 3.47 11.74
CA LEU A 620 48.33 2.21 11.00
C LEU A 620 47.68 1.15 11.87
N ASP A 621 46.48 0.71 11.49
CA ASP A 621 45.75 -0.34 12.17
C ASP A 621 45.62 -1.57 11.25
N LEU A 622 46.28 -2.67 11.59
CA LEU A 622 46.27 -3.95 10.90
C LEU A 622 45.79 -5.08 11.82
N LYS A 623 44.94 -4.74 12.75
CA LYS A 623 44.38 -5.70 13.71
C LYS A 623 43.59 -6.81 13.05
N GLU A 624 43.50 -7.93 13.75
CA GLU A 624 42.67 -9.07 13.33
C GLU A 624 43.00 -9.57 11.90
N ASN A 625 44.32 -9.70 11.61
CA ASN A 625 44.84 -10.28 10.38
C ASN A 625 45.60 -11.58 10.68
N THR A 626 46.36 -12.09 9.71
CA THR A 626 47.17 -13.31 9.82
C THR A 626 48.67 -13.02 9.72
N LEU A 627 49.11 -11.84 10.20
CA LEU A 627 50.50 -11.46 10.17
C LEU A 627 51.36 -12.43 11.00
N HIS A 628 52.28 -13.15 10.35
CA HIS A 628 53.24 -14.04 11.04
C HIS A 628 54.55 -13.33 11.38
N THR A 629 54.95 -12.39 10.53
CA THR A 629 56.16 -11.60 10.67
C THR A 629 55.91 -10.15 10.35
N ILE A 630 56.69 -9.28 10.94
CA ILE A 630 56.68 -7.83 10.74
C ILE A 630 58.08 -7.28 10.40
N GLU A 631 58.90 -8.07 9.71
CA GLU A 631 60.24 -7.65 9.28
C GLU A 631 60.22 -6.39 8.44
N GLU A 632 59.14 -6.18 7.65
CA GLU A 632 58.93 -5.01 6.83
C GLU A 632 58.76 -3.72 7.64
N ILE A 633 58.75 -3.79 8.97
CA ILE A 633 58.64 -2.62 9.87
C ILE A 633 59.77 -1.62 9.65
N ILE A 634 60.93 -2.09 9.17
CA ILE A 634 62.06 -1.23 8.81
C ILE A 634 61.64 -0.18 7.75
N SER A 635 60.79 -0.56 6.82
CA SER A 635 60.34 0.33 5.74
C SER A 635 59.37 1.39 6.24
N LEU A 636 58.74 1.18 7.41
CA LEU A 636 57.87 2.22 8.03
C LEU A 636 58.66 3.44 8.53
N GLN A 637 60.00 3.36 8.58
CA GLN A 637 60.82 4.55 8.86
C GLN A 637 60.60 5.71 7.88
N HIS A 638 60.08 5.42 6.68
CA HIS A 638 59.72 6.42 5.68
C HIS A 638 58.44 7.17 6.07
N CYS A 639 57.55 6.55 6.86
CA CYS A 639 56.37 7.16 7.43
C CYS A 639 56.71 7.96 8.69
N ARG A 640 57.40 9.11 8.52
CA ARG A 640 58.01 9.88 9.63
C ARG A 640 57.00 10.40 10.66
N LYS A 641 55.72 10.49 10.30
CA LYS A 641 54.61 10.94 11.15
C LYS A 641 53.92 9.82 11.89
N LEU A 642 54.33 8.55 11.67
CA LEU A 642 53.68 7.40 12.29
C LEU A 642 53.85 7.44 13.80
N SER A 643 52.74 7.57 14.53
CA SER A 643 52.66 7.65 15.98
C SER A 643 51.90 6.48 16.61
N VAL A 644 50.99 5.87 15.87
CA VAL A 644 50.11 4.77 16.34
C VAL A 644 50.26 3.56 15.43
N LEU A 645 50.60 2.41 16.00
CA LEU A 645 50.70 1.13 15.31
C LEU A 645 49.91 0.06 16.07
N ARG A 646 48.82 -0.41 15.47
CA ARG A 646 47.95 -1.43 16.04
C ARG A 646 48.03 -2.72 15.23
N LEU A 647 48.59 -3.75 15.87
CA LEU A 647 48.83 -5.08 15.29
C LEU A 647 48.22 -6.20 16.15
N TRP A 648 47.28 -5.88 16.99
CA TRP A 648 46.70 -6.85 17.90
C TRP A 648 45.85 -7.91 17.19
N HIS A 649 45.75 -9.08 17.82
CA HIS A 649 45.03 -10.23 17.29
C HIS A 649 45.56 -10.67 15.90
N ASN A 650 46.84 -10.97 15.86
CA ASN A 650 47.58 -11.53 14.73
C ASN A 650 48.27 -12.81 15.15
N GLN A 651 49.31 -13.25 14.41
CA GLN A 651 50.11 -14.44 14.67
C GLN A 651 51.61 -14.11 14.79
N ILE A 652 51.96 -12.89 15.17
CA ILE A 652 53.31 -12.38 15.24
C ILE A 652 54.08 -13.15 16.32
N ALA A 653 55.20 -13.80 15.94
CA ALA A 653 55.99 -14.58 16.85
C ALA A 653 57.15 -13.80 17.50
N TYR A 654 57.63 -12.73 16.88
CA TYR A 654 58.70 -11.91 17.39
C TYR A 654 58.62 -10.45 16.90
N ILE A 655 59.22 -9.54 17.65
CA ILE A 655 59.37 -8.13 17.30
C ILE A 655 60.79 -7.93 16.75
N PRO A 656 60.94 -7.46 15.48
CA PRO A 656 62.27 -7.23 14.90
C PRO A 656 63.04 -6.10 15.59
N ASP A 657 64.35 -6.22 15.67
CA ASP A 657 65.28 -5.17 16.23
C ASP A 657 65.09 -3.83 15.50
N HIS A 658 64.66 -3.86 14.25
CA HIS A 658 64.45 -2.66 13.44
C HIS A 658 63.31 -1.77 13.96
N ILE A 659 62.50 -2.21 14.94
CA ILE A 659 61.46 -1.39 15.60
C ILE A 659 62.05 -0.07 16.14
N ARG A 660 63.35 -0.05 16.56
CA ARG A 660 64.09 1.13 17.00
C ARG A 660 64.06 2.30 16.00
N LYS A 661 63.82 2.03 14.73
CA LYS A 661 63.73 3.07 13.69
C LYS A 661 62.46 3.92 13.78
N LEU A 662 61.41 3.44 14.46
CA LEU A 662 60.14 4.16 14.63
C LEU A 662 60.23 5.12 15.83
N LYS A 663 61.09 6.11 15.75
CA LYS A 663 61.31 7.09 16.85
C LYS A 663 60.10 7.98 17.16
N GLY A 664 59.13 8.05 16.27
CA GLY A 664 57.88 8.82 16.43
C GLY A 664 56.74 8.08 17.13
N LEU A 665 56.94 6.78 17.43
CA LEU A 665 55.88 5.90 17.92
C LEU A 665 55.46 6.26 19.35
N GLU A 666 54.16 6.53 19.56
CA GLU A 666 53.54 6.85 20.84
C GLU A 666 52.65 5.71 21.35
N GLU A 667 52.02 4.96 20.43
CA GLU A 667 51.17 3.82 20.74
C GLU A 667 51.59 2.59 19.95
N LEU A 668 51.79 1.48 20.65
CA LEU A 668 52.06 0.17 20.07
C LEU A 668 51.18 -0.87 20.74
N SER A 669 50.27 -1.46 19.97
CA SER A 669 49.34 -2.52 20.42
C SER A 669 49.66 -3.83 19.69
N LEU A 670 50.22 -4.77 20.41
CA LEU A 670 50.63 -6.12 19.97
C LEU A 670 49.90 -7.22 20.77
N ASN A 671 48.88 -6.88 21.49
CA ASN A 671 48.16 -7.84 22.33
C ASN A 671 47.50 -8.95 21.47
N ARG A 672 47.34 -10.13 22.06
CA ARG A 672 46.77 -11.33 21.37
C ARG A 672 47.58 -11.73 20.15
N ASN A 673 48.88 -11.96 20.34
CA ASN A 673 49.83 -12.49 19.37
C ASN A 673 50.54 -13.73 19.96
N LYS A 674 51.66 -14.16 19.39
CA LYS A 674 52.47 -15.30 19.80
C LYS A 674 53.91 -14.90 20.18
N ILE A 675 54.10 -13.68 20.71
CA ILE A 675 55.41 -13.11 21.00
C ILE A 675 56.01 -13.81 22.22
N LEU A 676 57.24 -14.36 22.03
CA LEU A 676 58.00 -15.04 23.08
C LEU A 676 58.96 -14.13 23.80
N VAL A 677 59.62 -13.23 23.08
CA VAL A 677 60.67 -12.38 23.56
C VAL A 677 60.47 -10.93 23.14
N ILE A 678 60.65 -10.00 24.06
CA ILE A 678 60.68 -8.57 23.79
C ILE A 678 62.10 -8.13 23.53
N PRO A 679 62.46 -7.58 22.34
CA PRO A 679 63.80 -7.09 22.08
C PRO A 679 64.10 -5.79 22.86
N SER A 680 65.29 -5.64 23.45
CA SER A 680 65.63 -4.41 24.14
C SER A 680 65.63 -3.18 23.27
N GLN A 681 65.77 -3.34 21.95
CA GLN A 681 65.65 -2.30 20.92
C GLN A 681 64.25 -1.62 20.85
N LEU A 682 63.22 -2.27 21.33
CA LEU A 682 61.86 -1.69 21.42
C LEU A 682 61.87 -0.44 22.30
N PHE A 683 62.61 -0.48 23.39
CA PHE A 683 62.62 0.59 24.38
C PHE A 683 63.41 1.83 23.93
N LEU A 684 64.09 1.76 22.79
CA LEU A 684 64.69 2.95 22.12
C LEU A 684 63.57 3.82 21.45
N CYS A 685 62.34 3.36 21.38
CA CYS A 685 61.18 4.16 21.02
C CYS A 685 60.73 5.03 22.21
N ASN A 686 61.52 5.99 22.60
CA ASN A 686 61.37 6.75 23.84
C ASN A 686 60.15 7.65 23.95
N LYS A 687 59.36 7.79 22.86
CA LYS A 687 58.10 8.53 22.86
C LYS A 687 56.88 7.66 23.21
N LEU A 688 57.06 6.33 23.40
CA LEU A 688 56.01 5.43 23.75
C LEU A 688 55.28 5.87 25.03
N ARG A 689 53.95 6.02 24.89
CA ARG A 689 53.00 6.32 25.98
C ARG A 689 52.07 5.13 26.27
N HIS A 690 51.76 4.36 25.24
CA HIS A 690 50.87 3.21 25.29
C HIS A 690 51.56 1.99 24.68
N LEU A 691 51.81 0.97 25.50
CA LEU A 691 52.33 -0.32 25.08
C LEU A 691 51.47 -1.44 25.60
N ASP A 692 50.82 -2.18 24.69
CA ASP A 692 50.01 -3.33 25.04
C ASP A 692 50.55 -4.60 24.39
N LEU A 693 51.03 -5.48 25.24
CA LEU A 693 51.63 -6.79 24.93
C LEU A 693 50.80 -7.92 25.61
N SER A 694 49.62 -7.64 26.07
CA SER A 694 48.77 -8.60 26.79
C SER A 694 48.38 -9.80 25.89
N PHE A 695 48.22 -10.96 26.51
CA PHE A 695 47.85 -12.20 25.81
C PHE A 695 48.82 -12.59 24.71
N ASN A 696 50.10 -12.72 25.11
CA ASN A 696 51.24 -13.28 24.35
C ASN A 696 51.85 -14.43 25.10
N GLU A 697 53.05 -14.86 24.71
CA GLU A 697 53.80 -15.97 25.32
C GLU A 697 55.10 -15.46 26.02
N ILE A 698 55.10 -14.20 26.47
CA ILE A 698 56.29 -13.51 27.04
C ILE A 698 56.60 -14.10 28.42
N ARG A 699 57.85 -14.43 28.60
CA ARG A 699 58.41 -14.98 29.88
C ARG A 699 59.18 -13.96 30.66
N GLU A 700 59.85 -13.03 30.02
CA GLU A 700 60.70 -12.03 30.65
C GLU A 700 60.44 -10.63 30.09
N LEU A 701 60.53 -9.64 30.98
CA LEU A 701 60.45 -8.21 30.59
C LEU A 701 61.91 -7.65 30.72
N PRO A 702 62.55 -7.18 29.65
CA PRO A 702 63.90 -6.62 29.69
C PRO A 702 63.98 -5.38 30.59
N PRO A 703 65.11 -5.19 31.34
CA PRO A 703 65.33 -4.06 32.24
C PRO A 703 65.27 -2.69 31.51
N GLU A 704 65.57 -2.67 30.22
CA GLU A 704 65.55 -1.46 29.41
C GLU A 704 64.22 -0.79 29.34
N ILE A 705 63.14 -1.43 29.81
CA ILE A 705 61.81 -0.83 29.95
C ILE A 705 61.85 0.49 30.71
N GLY A 706 62.75 0.61 31.67
CA GLY A 706 62.97 1.81 32.50
C GLY A 706 63.34 3.08 31.69
N VAL A 707 63.79 2.95 30.45
CA VAL A 707 64.07 4.08 29.55
C VAL A 707 62.77 4.81 29.10
N LEU A 708 61.61 4.15 29.15
CA LEU A 708 60.35 4.71 28.69
C LEU A 708 59.71 5.69 29.68
N GLN A 709 60.33 6.85 29.87
CA GLN A 709 59.89 7.86 30.84
C GLN A 709 58.51 8.50 30.54
N LEU A 710 57.99 8.32 29.33
CA LEU A 710 56.71 8.86 28.93
C LEU A 710 55.58 7.82 28.99
N LEU A 711 55.88 6.56 29.36
CA LEU A 711 54.93 5.47 29.37
C LEU A 711 53.81 5.72 30.38
N GLN A 712 52.58 5.64 29.92
CA GLN A 712 51.36 5.84 30.72
C GLN A 712 50.53 4.55 30.85
N TYR A 713 50.56 3.70 29.85
CA TYR A 713 49.87 2.43 29.85
C TYR A 713 50.81 1.30 29.47
N LEU A 714 50.81 0.27 30.31
CA LEU A 714 51.51 -0.97 30.05
C LEU A 714 50.58 -2.15 30.27
N GLY A 715 50.24 -2.88 29.19
CA GLY A 715 49.48 -4.10 29.21
C GLY A 715 50.40 -5.31 29.03
N LEU A 716 50.42 -6.20 30.01
CA LEU A 716 51.17 -7.45 30.00
C LEU A 716 50.34 -8.62 30.56
N SER A 717 49.03 -8.42 30.74
CA SER A 717 48.13 -9.47 31.26
C SER A 717 48.09 -10.68 30.32
N GLY A 718 47.95 -11.87 30.86
CA GLY A 718 47.81 -13.11 30.08
C GLY A 718 49.12 -13.53 29.39
N ASN A 719 50.25 -13.42 30.08
CA ASN A 719 51.59 -13.88 29.66
C ASN A 719 52.14 -14.94 30.63
N PHE A 720 53.39 -15.23 30.55
CA PHE A 720 54.12 -16.22 31.40
C PHE A 720 55.21 -15.58 32.28
N LEU A 721 55.05 -14.31 32.63
CA LEU A 721 56.01 -13.57 33.46
C LEU A 721 56.09 -14.19 34.86
N GLU A 722 57.30 -14.50 35.29
CA GLU A 722 57.58 -15.00 36.62
C GLU A 722 58.07 -13.89 37.53
N ASP A 723 58.86 -12.92 37.00
CA ASP A 723 59.39 -11.78 37.72
C ASP A 723 59.31 -10.49 36.91
N LEU A 724 59.47 -9.33 37.55
CA LEU A 724 59.45 -8.02 36.93
C LEU A 724 60.78 -7.32 37.21
N PRO A 725 61.42 -6.67 36.19
CA PRO A 725 62.63 -5.94 36.40
C PRO A 725 62.38 -4.69 37.27
N THR A 726 63.27 -4.38 38.16
CA THR A 726 63.15 -3.23 39.07
C THR A 726 63.16 -1.89 38.34
N GLU A 727 63.64 -1.85 37.13
CA GLU A 727 63.73 -0.68 36.22
C GLU A 727 62.36 -0.26 35.70
N LEU A 728 61.39 -1.18 35.69
CA LEU A 728 59.99 -0.86 35.35
C LEU A 728 59.43 0.28 36.22
N PHE A 729 59.85 0.32 37.49
CA PHE A 729 59.34 1.30 38.46
C PHE A 729 59.98 2.70 38.30
N PHE A 730 60.88 2.88 37.33
CA PHE A 730 61.33 4.20 36.90
C PHE A 730 60.38 4.90 35.96
N CYS A 731 59.39 4.21 35.41
CA CYS A 731 58.37 4.76 34.56
C CYS A 731 57.32 5.55 35.39
N GLN A 732 57.66 6.66 35.98
CA GLN A 732 56.87 7.43 36.95
C GLN A 732 55.60 8.02 36.39
N LYS A 733 55.45 8.13 35.04
CA LYS A 733 54.21 8.60 34.40
C LYS A 733 53.17 7.48 34.14
N LEU A 734 53.46 6.26 34.60
CA LEU A 734 52.62 5.09 34.39
C LEU A 734 51.27 5.27 35.16
N LYS A 735 50.18 5.27 34.44
CA LYS A 735 48.81 5.40 34.97
C LYS A 735 48.11 4.05 35.06
N THR A 736 48.35 3.17 34.10
CA THR A 736 47.75 1.85 34.05
C THR A 736 48.79 0.79 33.84
N LEU A 737 48.81 -0.17 34.77
CA LEU A 737 49.66 -1.35 34.71
C LEU A 737 48.80 -2.61 34.83
N LYS A 738 48.74 -3.40 33.74
CA LYS A 738 48.00 -4.65 33.70
C LYS A 738 48.94 -5.84 33.68
N LEU A 739 48.94 -6.61 34.75
CA LEU A 739 49.78 -7.77 34.96
C LEU A 739 48.96 -9.02 35.29
N GLY A 740 47.66 -8.97 35.20
CA GLY A 740 46.78 -10.11 35.54
C GLY A 740 47.08 -11.35 34.71
N GLN A 741 46.73 -12.51 35.20
CA GLN A 741 46.87 -13.81 34.48
C GLN A 741 48.35 -14.05 34.03
N ASN A 742 49.31 -13.89 34.97
CA ASN A 742 50.73 -14.24 34.80
C ASN A 742 51.17 -15.29 35.87
N ARG A 743 52.49 -15.48 36.05
CA ARG A 743 53.05 -16.41 37.02
C ARG A 743 53.83 -15.70 38.10
N LEU A 744 53.60 -14.39 38.32
CA LEU A 744 54.32 -13.58 39.28
C LEU A 744 54.16 -14.14 40.69
N ALA A 745 55.30 -14.40 41.32
CA ALA A 745 55.36 -14.88 42.73
C ALA A 745 55.35 -13.72 43.71
N SER A 746 55.87 -12.55 43.37
CA SER A 746 55.90 -11.36 44.21
C SER A 746 55.88 -10.08 43.39
N LEU A 747 55.55 -8.97 44.06
CA LEU A 747 55.65 -7.64 43.47
C LEU A 747 56.68 -6.84 44.25
N SER A 748 57.64 -6.21 43.54
CA SER A 748 58.71 -5.42 44.18
C SER A 748 58.11 -4.24 44.97
N PRO A 749 58.64 -3.98 46.18
CA PRO A 749 58.30 -2.77 46.97
C PRO A 749 58.44 -1.46 46.21
N LYS A 750 59.31 -1.42 45.22
CA LYS A 750 59.53 -0.24 44.34
C LYS A 750 58.23 0.16 43.59
N VAL A 751 57.18 -0.65 43.58
CA VAL A 751 55.86 -0.25 43.02
C VAL A 751 55.32 1.05 43.63
N GLY A 752 55.70 1.33 44.91
CA GLY A 752 55.32 2.57 45.56
C GLY A 752 55.89 3.86 44.94
N SER A 753 56.90 3.74 44.03
CA SER A 753 57.40 4.88 43.26
C SER A 753 56.50 5.32 42.09
N LEU A 754 55.54 4.52 41.75
CA LEU A 754 54.55 4.82 40.67
C LEU A 754 53.45 5.74 41.16
N VAL A 755 53.75 6.97 41.49
CA VAL A 755 52.83 7.95 42.12
C VAL A 755 51.62 8.31 41.22
N CYS A 756 51.76 8.19 39.88
CA CYS A 756 50.68 8.46 38.91
C CYS A 756 49.80 7.26 38.64
N LEU A 757 50.02 6.09 39.28
CA LEU A 757 49.28 4.86 38.99
C LEU A 757 47.84 4.98 39.45
N VAL A 758 46.91 4.83 38.52
CA VAL A 758 45.43 4.88 38.73
C VAL A 758 44.84 3.47 38.69
N LYS A 759 45.40 2.60 37.82
CA LYS A 759 44.90 1.23 37.64
C LYS A 759 46.02 0.22 37.69
N LEU A 760 45.87 -0.74 38.60
CA LEU A 760 46.76 -1.89 38.76
C LEU A 760 45.95 -3.18 38.71
N GLU A 761 46.27 -4.06 37.75
CA GLU A 761 45.63 -5.37 37.60
C GLU A 761 46.66 -6.48 37.89
N LEU A 762 46.42 -7.27 38.92
CA LEU A 762 47.28 -8.35 39.37
C LEU A 762 46.57 -9.69 39.47
N LYS A 763 45.27 -9.70 39.30
CA LYS A 763 44.41 -10.90 39.48
C LYS A 763 44.88 -12.06 38.59
N GLY A 764 44.95 -13.26 39.11
CA GLY A 764 45.34 -14.46 38.39
C GLY A 764 46.86 -14.66 38.36
N ASN A 765 47.58 -14.24 39.39
CA ASN A 765 49.00 -14.52 39.62
C ASN A 765 49.24 -15.54 40.72
N ARG A 766 50.52 -15.80 41.10
CA ARG A 766 50.89 -16.76 42.12
C ARG A 766 51.44 -16.05 43.37
N MET A 767 50.98 -14.84 43.65
CA MET A 767 51.49 -14.01 44.75
C MET A 767 50.87 -14.44 46.08
N ASP A 768 51.71 -14.55 47.12
CA ASP A 768 51.25 -14.86 48.49
C ASP A 768 50.90 -13.58 49.26
N MET A 769 51.53 -12.44 48.97
CA MET A 769 51.37 -11.17 49.64
C MET A 769 51.57 -9.98 48.69
N LEU A 770 50.95 -8.86 49.06
CA LEU A 770 51.21 -7.57 48.41
C LEU A 770 52.19 -6.73 49.22
N PRO A 771 53.13 -6.01 48.59
CA PRO A 771 54.00 -5.10 49.26
C PRO A 771 53.19 -3.92 49.86
N PRO A 772 53.42 -3.56 51.15
CA PRO A 772 52.73 -2.45 51.79
C PRO A 772 53.02 -1.10 51.11
N GLU A 773 54.07 -0.96 50.34
CA GLU A 773 54.51 0.23 49.61
C GLU A 773 53.46 0.57 48.48
N ILE A 774 52.55 -0.33 48.13
CA ILE A 774 51.45 -0.05 47.21
C ILE A 774 50.58 1.12 47.69
N GLY A 775 50.53 1.31 49.03
CA GLY A 775 49.91 2.46 49.66
C GLY A 775 50.52 3.82 49.39
N ASN A 776 51.75 3.83 48.77
CA ASN A 776 52.42 5.06 48.34
C ASN A 776 51.97 5.52 46.93
N CYS A 777 51.22 4.70 46.21
CA CYS A 777 50.65 5.07 44.93
C CYS A 777 49.45 6.00 45.16
N LEU A 778 49.68 7.31 45.26
CA LEU A 778 48.71 8.33 45.69
C LEU A 778 47.46 8.44 44.81
N SER A 779 47.56 8.09 43.53
CA SER A 779 46.45 8.11 42.58
C SER A 779 45.70 6.80 42.47
N LEU A 780 46.16 5.73 43.13
CA LEU A 780 45.54 4.40 43.06
C LEU A 780 44.43 4.28 44.10
N LYS A 781 43.19 4.22 43.62
CA LYS A 781 42.01 4.00 44.43
C LYS A 781 41.62 2.51 44.50
N ARG A 782 40.72 2.14 45.43
CA ARG A 782 40.21 0.76 45.53
C ARG A 782 39.61 0.24 44.23
N SER A 783 38.86 1.08 43.54
CA SER A 783 38.27 0.77 42.24
C SER A 783 39.29 0.51 41.12
N GLY A 784 40.51 1.08 41.27
CA GLY A 784 41.60 0.89 40.34
C GLY A 784 42.46 -0.33 40.62
N LEU A 785 42.36 -0.91 41.82
CA LEU A 785 43.18 -2.08 42.23
C LEU A 785 42.39 -3.38 42.01
N ASN A 786 42.75 -4.14 40.96
CA ASN A 786 42.16 -5.43 40.64
C ASN A 786 43.05 -6.59 41.10
N VAL A 787 42.70 -7.14 42.25
CA VAL A 787 43.38 -8.27 42.91
C VAL A 787 42.36 -9.23 43.49
N GLU A 788 42.81 -10.44 43.87
CA GLU A 788 41.99 -11.37 44.68
C GLU A 788 41.72 -10.77 46.07
N SER A 789 40.55 -10.99 46.62
CA SER A 789 40.18 -10.52 47.97
C SER A 789 41.13 -11.00 49.03
N LEU A 790 41.53 -12.28 49.00
CA LEU A 790 42.50 -12.86 49.95
C LEU A 790 43.86 -12.17 49.88
N LEU A 791 44.31 -11.82 48.69
CA LEU A 791 45.58 -11.12 48.49
C LEU A 791 45.48 -9.66 48.98
N PHE A 792 44.34 -9.00 48.81
CA PHE A 792 44.10 -7.67 49.36
C PHE A 792 44.15 -7.64 50.89
N ASP A 793 43.64 -8.73 51.52
CA ASP A 793 43.63 -8.87 53.02
C ASP A 793 45.03 -9.07 53.61
N THR A 794 46.07 -9.40 52.83
CA THR A 794 47.45 -9.49 53.29
C THR A 794 48.06 -8.11 53.56
N LEU A 795 47.51 -7.03 53.08
CA LEU A 795 47.96 -5.66 53.31
C LEU A 795 47.76 -5.24 54.79
N PRO A 796 48.69 -4.48 55.36
CA PRO A 796 48.53 -3.89 56.69
C PRO A 796 47.24 -3.05 56.77
N VAL A 797 46.68 -2.99 57.98
CA VAL A 797 45.39 -2.27 58.20
C VAL A 797 45.49 -0.82 57.76
N ASP A 798 46.58 -0.14 58.09
CA ASP A 798 46.80 1.26 57.70
C ASP A 798 46.80 1.49 56.20
N VAL A 799 47.24 0.53 55.43
CA VAL A 799 47.26 0.58 53.96
C VAL A 799 45.87 0.27 53.39
N ARG A 800 45.15 -0.71 53.97
CA ARG A 800 43.79 -1.05 53.57
C ARG A 800 42.82 0.09 53.79
N ASP A 801 43.01 0.82 54.90
CA ASP A 801 42.11 1.93 55.26
C ASP A 801 42.25 3.10 54.26
N LYS A 802 43.47 3.35 53.69
CA LYS A 802 43.67 4.30 52.60
C LYS A 802 42.84 3.97 51.35
N PHE A 803 42.54 2.70 51.11
CA PHE A 803 41.68 2.24 50.01
C PHE A 803 40.21 2.20 50.33
N LYS A 804 39.80 2.46 51.60
CA LYS A 804 38.38 2.46 52.05
C LYS A 804 37.77 3.86 52.09
N GLU A 805 38.53 4.91 51.97
CA GLU A 805 38.13 6.32 52.03
C GLU A 805 37.55 6.84 50.70
N ASP A 806 37.06 5.96 49.80
CA ASP A 806 36.48 6.34 48.53
C ASP A 806 34.98 6.13 48.50
#